data_70bbab6b17bf5090d9db61201f9932a2
#
_entry.id   70bbab6b17bf5090d9db61201f9932a2
#
_cell.length_a   1.000
_cell.length_b   1.000
_cell.length_c   1.000
_cell.angle_alpha   90.00
_cell.angle_beta   90.00
_cell.angle_gamma   90.00
#
_symmetry.space_group_name_H-M   'P 1'
#
loop_
_entity.id
_entity.type
_entity.pdbx_description
1 polymer ?
#
loop_
_entity_poly.entity_id
_entity_poly.type
_entity_poly.pdbx_seq_one_letter_code
_entity_poly.pdbx_strand_id
1 'polypeptide(L)'
;MHKPVLYLLAGNGGAADWWADAQPYFQHYQPVPLELPGFGANSEPPCTDLAAYADALLAATTPGNAILAVGVNALLVLHALQRQPRHFTRTVLLAPVGVFLWQRTLPALMAPLPLRKAVHWLLSNRPTWFAAKFSAQTWTPAQYRRMGEGYRRCRAFVPYWDLVRADTALPLLEWITDPIELVWGGRDAVLNQAHAAAWSAVLARAQLTVQIQPTWGHYPWIDDPAGFTAWLESRNTGFVAHSKGGRLRLAELAGLPVPPCISVTQSGDPRLSDLLKIHPQTLWAVRSSSAAEDQADAANAGLSTTYLRQPATEVANCINALHTSGVEEVVVQRFIAPQVSGIAFVRHLAVEVEWVEGHLESLADGRTTPLRATLSRLGAAWSEGDFPGSHGLTYKALWRFLQAVLRCFHYVHGDVEWAWDGQQLWLLQYRPISDYGWRRHLTAANIAEILPPQPSNLVEYAQRRAAASIPAVMARWDTRVLQDNEPFTSLWGDASYINNDLFLARLADWGLSAKRYAGEVGGTAPALPWRPLHMLRSLPLFWRMQKHSRRSLPALEHQLHRFNEELKRLTFSNANGQALADWFVRFYVFVVQGNVCIATALASSGGDALGRPATVYQHDLGQTPHRLPWETDPASPRPAAQPLPLQAFPAWPAHVRLAHRLGLPGMRGHYVQVREWYRDNLMRIFFRLHHAMPLADRPHWFAPHPAARTQQGSFWQDGHSSTEQGAGFVIFPGAVEGVLGDDILLVDTLDPGHYADYKNARAVVVRMGGRLSHGATLLRELRKPSAVLPDVDMRWRGERVRYHDGVLLRIP
;
A
#
# COMPACT_ATOMS: atom_id res chain seq x y z
N MET A 1 13.07 41.92 -13.31
CA MET A 1 12.39 40.64 -13.51
C MET A 1 11.51 40.35 -12.30
N HIS A 2 10.28 39.93 -12.50
CA HIS A 2 9.40 39.50 -11.39
C HIS A 2 9.99 38.23 -10.77
N LYS A 3 10.27 38.25 -9.45
CA LYS A 3 10.71 37.04 -8.74
C LYS A 3 9.56 35.99 -8.72
N PRO A 4 9.81 34.69 -8.98
CA PRO A 4 8.81 33.68 -8.83
C PRO A 4 8.32 33.60 -7.37
N VAL A 5 7.04 33.29 -7.17
CA VAL A 5 6.47 33.16 -5.83
C VAL A 5 6.87 31.82 -5.22
N LEU A 6 7.23 31.85 -3.93
CA LEU A 6 7.39 30.69 -3.10
C LEU A 6 6.38 30.75 -1.96
N TYR A 7 5.38 29.89 -2.02
CA TYR A 7 4.41 29.73 -0.93
C TYR A 7 5.04 28.99 0.24
N LEU A 8 4.88 29.51 1.45
CA LEU A 8 5.43 28.95 2.68
C LEU A 8 4.31 28.53 3.61
N LEU A 9 4.14 27.21 3.80
CA LEU A 9 3.11 26.62 4.63
C LEU A 9 3.74 25.97 5.87
N ALA A 10 3.64 26.64 7.02
CA ALA A 10 4.16 26.14 8.29
C ALA A 10 3.41 24.88 8.76
N GLY A 11 3.95 24.14 9.74
CA GLY A 11 3.33 22.96 10.33
C GLY A 11 2.07 23.26 11.14
N ASN A 12 1.45 22.22 11.73
CA ASN A 12 0.26 22.40 12.56
C ASN A 12 0.54 23.32 13.76
N GLY A 13 -0.19 24.42 13.84
CA GLY A 13 -0.01 25.48 14.82
C GLY A 13 0.85 26.62 14.33
N GLY A 14 1.45 26.49 13.14
CA GLY A 14 2.28 27.53 12.54
C GLY A 14 1.49 28.75 12.07
N ALA A 15 2.17 29.87 12.04
CA ALA A 15 1.64 31.16 11.60
C ALA A 15 2.61 31.81 10.60
N ALA A 16 2.11 32.77 9.83
CA ALA A 16 2.90 33.47 8.82
C ALA A 16 4.15 34.16 9.39
N ASP A 17 4.03 34.70 10.61
CA ASP A 17 5.12 35.36 11.30
C ASP A 17 6.28 34.45 11.74
N TRP A 18 6.12 33.12 11.70
CA TRP A 18 7.20 32.18 11.97
C TRP A 18 8.32 32.25 10.91
N TRP A 19 8.01 32.74 9.72
CA TRP A 19 8.97 32.89 8.62
C TRP A 19 9.72 34.22 8.65
N ALA A 20 9.39 35.11 9.61
CA ALA A 20 9.93 36.48 9.65
C ALA A 20 11.46 36.54 9.70
N ASP A 21 12.12 35.57 10.37
CA ASP A 21 13.57 35.53 10.46
C ASP A 21 14.24 35.16 9.12
N ALA A 22 13.58 34.34 8.30
CA ALA A 22 14.10 33.87 7.00
C ALA A 22 13.74 34.83 5.83
N GLN A 23 12.62 35.55 5.91
CA GLN A 23 12.12 36.39 4.83
C GLN A 23 13.17 37.39 4.27
N PRO A 24 14.00 38.07 5.09
CA PRO A 24 14.96 39.04 4.59
C PRO A 24 16.07 38.45 3.71
N TYR A 25 16.31 37.13 3.79
CA TYR A 25 17.41 36.46 3.09
C TYR A 25 17.04 35.96 1.69
N PHE A 26 15.74 35.97 1.32
CA PHE A 26 15.31 35.53 -0.02
C PHE A 26 15.76 36.50 -1.11
N GLN A 27 16.58 35.97 -2.02
CA GLN A 27 17.14 36.75 -3.14
C GLN A 27 16.43 36.45 -4.46
N HIS A 28 16.07 35.22 -4.72
CA HIS A 28 15.55 34.74 -5.99
C HIS A 28 14.04 34.44 -5.97
N TYR A 29 13.43 34.23 -4.81
CA TYR A 29 11.98 34.03 -4.64
C TYR A 29 11.34 35.24 -3.94
N GLN A 30 10.04 35.42 -4.21
CA GLN A 30 9.15 36.23 -3.38
C GLN A 30 8.46 35.29 -2.39
N PRO A 31 8.85 35.27 -1.09
CA PRO A 31 8.23 34.42 -0.09
C PRO A 31 6.83 34.90 0.26
N VAL A 32 5.83 34.02 0.21
CA VAL A 32 4.44 34.29 0.57
C VAL A 32 3.99 33.26 1.63
N PRO A 33 4.09 33.61 2.91
CA PRO A 33 3.54 32.78 3.97
C PRO A 33 2.02 32.65 3.87
N LEU A 34 1.52 31.41 3.97
CA LEU A 34 0.10 31.10 3.88
C LEU A 34 -0.48 30.75 5.25
N GLU A 35 -1.67 31.27 5.51
CA GLU A 35 -2.51 30.90 6.66
C GLU A 35 -3.87 30.42 6.17
N LEU A 36 -4.08 29.11 6.23
CA LEU A 36 -5.32 28.46 5.83
C LEU A 36 -6.42 28.64 6.90
N PRO A 37 -7.71 28.31 6.62
CA PRO A 37 -8.80 28.46 7.56
C PRO A 37 -8.49 27.89 8.96
N GLY A 38 -8.56 28.73 9.99
CA GLY A 38 -8.25 28.37 11.37
C GLY A 38 -6.79 28.35 11.78
N PHE A 39 -5.84 28.65 10.85
CA PHE A 39 -4.41 28.80 11.16
C PHE A 39 -4.05 30.28 11.33
N GLY A 40 -3.11 30.55 12.24
CA GLY A 40 -2.55 31.89 12.48
C GLY A 40 -3.61 32.97 12.69
N ALA A 41 -3.56 34.04 11.91
CA ALA A 41 -4.50 35.15 11.93
C ALA A 41 -5.75 34.95 11.04
N ASN A 42 -5.82 33.87 10.26
CA ASN A 42 -6.98 33.56 9.45
C ASN A 42 -8.21 33.32 10.33
N SER A 43 -9.23 34.20 10.22
CA SER A 43 -10.43 34.17 11.04
C SER A 43 -11.49 33.17 10.59
N GLU A 44 -11.35 32.59 9.42
CA GLU A 44 -12.26 31.55 8.94
C GLU A 44 -12.27 30.31 9.86
N PRO A 45 -13.41 29.64 9.99
CA PRO A 45 -13.47 28.41 10.77
C PRO A 45 -12.59 27.32 10.16
N PRO A 46 -12.01 26.42 10.99
CA PRO A 46 -11.28 25.26 10.48
C PRO A 46 -12.15 24.42 9.53
N CYS A 47 -11.57 23.94 8.43
CA CYS A 47 -12.25 23.04 7.52
C CYS A 47 -12.62 21.70 8.20
N THR A 48 -13.64 21.05 7.68
CA THR A 48 -14.18 19.78 8.24
C THR A 48 -13.43 18.53 7.77
N ASP A 49 -12.67 18.64 6.67
CA ASP A 49 -11.90 17.55 6.08
C ASP A 49 -10.67 18.08 5.32
N LEU A 50 -9.73 17.18 5.00
CA LEU A 50 -8.50 17.54 4.28
C LEU A 50 -8.78 17.97 2.84
N ALA A 51 -9.89 17.51 2.27
CA ALA A 51 -10.31 17.86 0.94
C ALA A 51 -10.63 19.36 0.84
N ALA A 52 -11.42 19.89 1.79
CA ALA A 52 -11.74 21.30 1.87
C ALA A 52 -10.50 22.19 2.15
N TYR A 53 -9.55 21.69 2.95
CA TYR A 53 -8.26 22.37 3.12
C TYR A 53 -7.44 22.42 1.83
N ALA A 54 -7.41 21.33 1.05
CA ALA A 54 -6.71 21.29 -0.23
C ALA A 54 -7.35 22.29 -1.22
N ASP A 55 -8.68 22.40 -1.24
CA ASP A 55 -9.39 23.38 -2.07
C ASP A 55 -9.08 24.83 -1.62
N ALA A 56 -9.01 25.07 -0.30
CA ALA A 56 -8.59 26.37 0.23
C ALA A 56 -7.13 26.71 -0.13
N LEU A 57 -6.23 25.71 -0.11
CA LEU A 57 -4.84 25.90 -0.55
C LEU A 57 -4.77 26.25 -2.04
N LEU A 58 -5.50 25.53 -2.89
CA LEU A 58 -5.55 25.80 -4.34
C LEU A 58 -6.14 27.18 -4.64
N ALA A 59 -7.16 27.62 -3.88
CA ALA A 59 -7.74 28.94 -4.01
C ALA A 59 -6.79 30.06 -3.56
N ALA A 60 -5.92 29.79 -2.58
CA ALA A 60 -4.92 30.73 -2.07
C ALA A 60 -3.62 30.79 -2.88
N THR A 61 -3.47 29.93 -3.88
CA THR A 61 -2.24 29.80 -4.68
C THR A 61 -2.52 29.90 -6.17
N THR A 62 -1.55 30.37 -6.93
CA THR A 62 -1.62 30.41 -8.40
C THR A 62 -0.72 29.33 -9.00
N PRO A 63 -1.15 28.67 -10.09
CA PRO A 63 -0.34 27.69 -10.81
C PRO A 63 1.01 28.26 -11.27
N GLY A 64 2.00 27.39 -11.42
CA GLY A 64 3.31 27.78 -11.96
C GLY A 64 4.29 28.36 -10.94
N ASN A 65 3.97 28.35 -9.65
CA ASN A 65 4.82 28.81 -8.55
C ASN A 65 5.36 27.63 -7.72
N ALA A 66 6.23 27.94 -6.76
CA ALA A 66 6.81 26.94 -5.85
C ALA A 66 6.09 26.92 -4.50
N ILE A 67 6.16 25.76 -3.82
CA ILE A 67 5.63 25.61 -2.46
C ILE A 67 6.61 24.86 -1.55
N LEU A 68 6.70 25.30 -0.30
CA LEU A 68 7.34 24.58 0.79
C LEU A 68 6.29 24.35 1.89
N ALA A 69 6.09 23.08 2.27
CA ALA A 69 5.19 22.70 3.35
C ALA A 69 5.91 21.91 4.44
N VAL A 70 5.56 22.17 5.69
CA VAL A 70 6.22 21.60 6.87
C VAL A 70 5.30 20.60 7.57
N GLY A 71 5.85 19.44 7.95
CA GLY A 71 5.20 18.49 8.83
C GLY A 71 3.88 17.96 8.28
N VAL A 72 2.81 18.11 9.06
CA VAL A 72 1.46 17.59 8.71
C VAL A 72 0.85 18.28 7.50
N ASN A 73 1.24 19.52 7.21
CA ASN A 73 0.69 20.27 6.08
C ASN A 73 1.24 19.80 4.73
N ALA A 74 2.27 18.93 4.74
CA ALA A 74 2.67 18.19 3.56
C ALA A 74 1.49 17.37 2.96
N LEU A 75 0.61 16.80 3.78
CA LEU A 75 -0.58 16.08 3.30
C LEU A 75 -1.52 16.98 2.49
N LEU A 76 -1.70 18.24 2.89
CA LEU A 76 -2.55 19.19 2.15
C LEU A 76 -2.02 19.45 0.75
N VAL A 77 -0.70 19.62 0.63
CA VAL A 77 -0.06 19.81 -0.68
C VAL A 77 -0.25 18.57 -1.55
N LEU A 78 -0.09 17.38 -0.98
CA LEU A 78 -0.32 16.13 -1.71
C LEU A 78 -1.78 15.98 -2.16
N HIS A 79 -2.76 16.31 -1.29
CA HIS A 79 -4.18 16.33 -1.69
C HIS A 79 -4.48 17.39 -2.76
N ALA A 80 -3.80 18.53 -2.73
CA ALA A 80 -3.93 19.56 -3.77
C ALA A 80 -3.36 19.06 -5.11
N LEU A 81 -2.19 18.40 -5.12
CA LEU A 81 -1.60 17.81 -6.32
C LEU A 81 -2.43 16.65 -6.91
N GLN A 82 -3.14 15.88 -6.08
CA GLN A 82 -4.10 14.90 -6.57
C GLN A 82 -5.27 15.54 -7.35
N ARG A 83 -5.70 16.75 -6.95
CA ARG A 83 -6.78 17.47 -7.62
C ARG A 83 -6.30 18.22 -8.85
N GLN A 84 -5.16 18.87 -8.73
CA GLN A 84 -4.54 19.67 -9.79
C GLN A 84 -3.07 19.27 -9.94
N PRO A 85 -2.78 18.21 -10.69
CA PRO A 85 -1.40 17.81 -10.99
C PRO A 85 -0.63 18.96 -11.64
N ARG A 86 0.64 19.09 -11.31
CA ARG A 86 1.54 20.15 -11.80
C ARG A 86 1.12 21.59 -11.46
N HIS A 87 0.29 21.74 -10.40
CA HIS A 87 -0.06 23.07 -9.92
C HIS A 87 1.18 23.86 -9.46
N PHE A 88 2.14 23.18 -8.82
CA PHE A 88 3.40 23.76 -8.39
C PHE A 88 4.56 23.33 -9.30
N THR A 89 5.43 24.26 -9.66
CA THR A 89 6.66 23.97 -10.44
C THR A 89 7.74 23.32 -9.58
N ARG A 90 7.69 23.52 -8.28
CA ARG A 90 8.58 22.92 -7.28
C ARG A 90 7.82 22.67 -5.99
N THR A 91 7.90 21.46 -5.49
CA THR A 91 7.24 21.06 -4.24
C THR A 91 8.29 20.56 -3.26
N VAL A 92 8.50 21.29 -2.15
CA VAL A 92 9.41 20.93 -1.07
C VAL A 92 8.60 20.55 0.16
N LEU A 93 8.77 19.32 0.65
CA LEU A 93 8.12 18.82 1.86
C LEU A 93 9.17 18.63 2.95
N LEU A 94 9.17 19.52 3.95
CA LEU A 94 10.12 19.50 5.04
C LEU A 94 9.57 18.66 6.20
N ALA A 95 10.28 17.58 6.53
CA ALA A 95 9.93 16.63 7.59
C ALA A 95 8.45 16.23 7.57
N PRO A 96 7.92 15.69 6.44
CA PRO A 96 6.49 15.42 6.30
C PRO A 96 5.98 14.41 7.34
N VAL A 97 4.73 14.59 7.78
CA VAL A 97 3.99 13.73 8.70
C VAL A 97 2.77 13.16 7.99
N GLY A 98 2.49 11.88 8.19
CA GLY A 98 1.33 11.20 7.59
C GLY A 98 1.48 9.69 7.53
N VAL A 99 2.72 9.19 7.60
CA VAL A 99 3.03 7.75 7.63
C VAL A 99 3.43 7.30 9.04
N PHE A 100 3.04 6.10 9.44
CA PHE A 100 3.36 5.50 10.75
C PHE A 100 3.00 6.37 11.97
N LEU A 101 1.91 7.09 11.92
CA LEU A 101 1.50 7.97 13.03
C LEU A 101 1.44 7.25 14.38
N TRP A 102 0.95 6.02 14.38
CA TRP A 102 0.80 5.21 15.60
C TRP A 102 2.14 4.68 16.18
N GLN A 103 3.21 4.71 15.40
CA GLN A 103 4.54 4.26 15.83
C GLN A 103 5.42 5.40 16.36
N ARG A 104 4.94 6.64 16.28
CA ARG A 104 5.67 7.83 16.71
C ARG A 104 5.18 8.32 18.07
N THR A 105 6.10 8.70 18.93
CA THR A 105 5.76 9.16 20.30
C THR A 105 4.85 10.38 20.29
N LEU A 106 5.21 11.43 19.54
CA LEU A 106 4.40 12.66 19.51
C LEU A 106 3.02 12.46 18.89
N PRO A 107 2.87 11.85 17.71
CA PRO A 107 1.57 11.50 17.17
C PRO A 107 0.73 10.59 18.08
N ALA A 108 1.35 9.66 18.78
CA ALA A 108 0.65 8.80 19.75
C ALA A 108 0.12 9.62 20.95
N LEU A 109 0.91 10.55 21.47
CA LEU A 109 0.48 11.49 22.52
C LEU A 109 -0.64 12.42 22.04
N MET A 110 -0.66 12.78 20.78
CA MET A 110 -1.72 13.61 20.18
C MET A 110 -3.02 12.83 19.92
N ALA A 111 -3.03 11.50 20.10
CA ALA A 111 -4.22 10.69 19.85
C ALA A 111 -5.39 10.98 20.81
N PRO A 112 -5.23 11.00 22.14
CA PRO A 112 -6.31 11.34 23.07
C PRO A 112 -6.60 12.86 23.07
N LEU A 113 -7.88 13.24 22.94
CA LEU A 113 -8.28 14.65 22.93
C LEU A 113 -7.80 15.46 24.17
N PRO A 114 -7.85 14.94 25.40
CA PRO A 114 -7.35 15.67 26.55
C PRO A 114 -5.84 15.96 26.47
N LEU A 115 -5.03 14.96 26.06
CA LEU A 115 -3.58 15.15 25.89
C LEU A 115 -3.27 16.15 24.78
N ARG A 116 -4.00 16.12 23.69
CA ARG A 116 -3.88 17.05 22.58
C ARG A 116 -4.13 18.50 23.00
N LYS A 117 -5.21 18.71 23.79
CA LYS A 117 -5.50 20.02 24.36
C LYS A 117 -4.40 20.46 25.34
N ALA A 118 -3.89 19.54 26.17
CA ALA A 118 -2.79 19.85 27.08
C ALA A 118 -1.49 20.20 26.34
N VAL A 119 -1.15 19.45 25.28
CA VAL A 119 0.02 19.76 24.42
C VAL A 119 -0.17 21.12 23.75
N HIS A 120 -1.34 21.42 23.22
CA HIS A 120 -1.63 22.74 22.63
C HIS A 120 -1.47 23.87 23.65
N TRP A 121 -1.98 23.68 24.87
CA TRP A 121 -1.82 24.65 25.95
C TRP A 121 -0.35 24.85 26.32
N LEU A 122 0.42 23.77 26.47
CA LEU A 122 1.85 23.82 26.79
C LEU A 122 2.65 24.54 25.68
N LEU A 123 2.45 24.22 24.42
CA LEU A 123 3.10 24.89 23.28
C LEU A 123 2.73 26.37 23.24
N SER A 124 1.50 26.73 23.57
CA SER A 124 1.02 28.12 23.58
C SER A 124 1.58 28.95 24.75
N ASN A 125 1.82 28.32 25.91
CA ASN A 125 2.14 29.06 27.14
C ASN A 125 3.53 28.76 27.72
N ARG A 126 4.14 27.61 27.34
CA ARG A 126 5.46 27.18 27.83
C ARG A 126 6.34 26.65 26.65
N PRO A 127 6.49 27.40 25.55
CA PRO A 127 7.21 26.94 24.38
C PRO A 127 8.66 26.54 24.66
N THR A 128 9.31 27.16 25.68
CA THR A 128 10.67 26.85 26.09
C THR A 128 10.86 25.41 26.58
N TRP A 129 9.81 24.74 27.09
CA TRP A 129 9.88 23.35 27.53
C TRP A 129 10.18 22.36 26.40
N PHE A 130 9.88 22.76 25.16
CA PHE A 130 10.11 21.96 23.97
C PHE A 130 11.36 22.40 23.19
N ALA A 131 12.08 23.41 23.68
CA ALA A 131 13.20 24.04 23.00
C ALA A 131 14.24 23.02 22.49
N ALA A 132 14.71 22.13 23.37
CA ALA A 132 15.70 21.10 23.01
C ALA A 132 15.22 20.08 21.98
N LYS A 133 13.90 20.01 21.72
CA LYS A 133 13.30 19.11 20.72
C LYS A 133 13.07 19.77 19.38
N PHE A 134 12.80 21.07 19.39
CA PHE A 134 12.44 21.81 18.18
C PHE A 134 13.65 22.47 17.52
N SER A 135 14.68 22.80 18.29
CA SER A 135 15.81 23.59 17.82
C SER A 135 17.13 22.84 17.94
N ALA A 136 17.98 23.03 16.92
CA ALA A 136 19.39 22.65 16.99
C ALA A 136 20.24 23.74 17.67
N GLN A 137 19.65 24.93 17.94
CA GLN A 137 20.28 26.09 18.55
C GLN A 137 19.39 26.71 19.65
N THR A 138 19.94 27.61 20.45
CA THR A 138 19.17 28.35 21.47
C THR A 138 18.50 29.57 20.83
N TRP A 139 17.17 29.60 20.88
CA TRP A 139 16.38 30.71 20.38
C TRP A 139 16.35 31.90 21.34
N THR A 140 16.09 33.06 20.77
CA THR A 140 15.85 34.27 21.55
C THR A 140 14.48 34.24 22.24
N PRO A 141 14.28 35.01 23.34
CA PRO A 141 12.97 35.13 23.97
C PRO A 141 11.87 35.63 23.03
N ALA A 142 12.21 36.43 22.01
CA ALA A 142 11.27 36.90 21.00
C ALA A 142 10.78 35.78 20.08
N GLN A 143 11.67 34.89 19.64
CA GLN A 143 11.35 33.74 18.84
C GLN A 143 10.42 32.76 19.59
N TYR A 144 10.71 32.49 20.89
CA TYR A 144 9.82 31.66 21.72
C TYR A 144 8.44 32.29 21.88
N ARG A 145 8.35 33.59 22.13
CA ARG A 145 7.05 34.29 22.23
C ARG A 145 6.26 34.18 20.94
N ARG A 146 6.87 34.46 19.80
CA ARG A 146 6.26 34.36 18.48
C ARG A 146 5.72 32.96 18.19
N MET A 147 6.51 31.93 18.52
CA MET A 147 6.07 30.54 18.41
C MET A 147 4.84 30.25 19.30
N GLY A 148 4.88 30.61 20.57
CA GLY A 148 3.76 30.39 21.50
C GLY A 148 2.47 31.14 21.08
N GLU A 149 2.63 32.37 20.53
CA GLU A 149 1.51 33.14 20.00
C GLU A 149 0.90 32.52 18.75
N GLY A 150 1.71 31.96 17.85
CA GLY A 150 1.24 31.21 16.69
C GLY A 150 0.36 30.02 17.11
N TYR A 151 0.84 29.21 18.05
CA TYR A 151 0.04 28.11 18.59
C TYR A 151 -1.25 28.61 19.26
N ARG A 152 -1.21 29.71 20.03
CA ARG A 152 -2.38 30.25 20.70
C ARG A 152 -3.46 30.73 19.72
N ARG A 153 -3.05 31.35 18.63
CA ARG A 153 -3.96 31.82 17.55
C ARG A 153 -4.52 30.67 16.70
N CYS A 154 -3.83 29.55 16.63
CA CYS A 154 -4.23 28.43 15.77
C CYS A 154 -5.46 27.66 16.32
N ARG A 155 -6.65 27.99 15.80
CA ARG A 155 -7.90 27.31 16.14
C ARG A 155 -7.98 25.91 15.49
N ALA A 156 -7.27 25.71 14.40
CA ALA A 156 -7.20 24.43 13.70
C ALA A 156 -6.36 23.38 14.44
N PHE A 157 -5.47 23.74 15.37
CA PHE A 157 -4.51 22.81 15.98
C PHE A 157 -5.12 21.49 16.46
N VAL A 158 -6.20 21.55 17.22
CA VAL A 158 -6.86 20.38 17.81
C VAL A 158 -7.71 19.61 16.78
N PRO A 159 -8.67 20.22 16.04
CA PRO A 159 -9.52 19.52 15.08
C PRO A 159 -8.75 19.00 13.88
N TYR A 160 -7.74 19.71 13.38
CA TYR A 160 -6.94 19.31 12.24
C TYR A 160 -6.22 17.99 12.46
N TRP A 161 -5.78 17.72 13.71
CA TRP A 161 -5.15 16.44 14.05
C TRP A 161 -6.10 15.24 13.92
N ASP A 162 -7.41 15.44 14.13
CA ASP A 162 -8.40 14.40 13.87
C ASP A 162 -8.51 14.08 12.39
N LEU A 163 -8.40 15.09 11.53
CA LEU A 163 -8.41 14.92 10.07
C LEU A 163 -7.18 14.15 9.60
N VAL A 164 -5.99 14.55 10.06
CA VAL A 164 -4.72 13.85 9.73
C VAL A 164 -4.74 12.39 10.18
N ARG A 165 -5.33 12.10 11.34
CA ARG A 165 -5.46 10.73 11.85
C ARG A 165 -6.52 9.91 11.14
N ALA A 166 -7.57 10.56 10.64
CA ALA A 166 -8.63 9.93 9.86
C ALA A 166 -8.20 9.71 8.40
N ASP A 167 -7.17 10.41 7.94
CA ASP A 167 -6.65 10.25 6.60
C ASP A 167 -5.91 8.90 6.46
N THR A 168 -6.67 7.92 6.01
CA THR A 168 -6.19 6.59 5.65
C THR A 168 -6.00 6.46 4.15
N ALA A 169 -6.12 7.57 3.42
CA ALA A 169 -6.03 7.63 1.96
C ALA A 169 -4.58 7.63 1.45
N LEU A 170 -3.60 7.35 2.30
CA LEU A 170 -2.19 7.21 1.89
C LEU A 170 -1.98 6.35 0.62
N PRO A 171 -2.71 5.25 0.40
CA PRO A 171 -2.62 4.51 -0.86
C PRO A 171 -3.01 5.31 -2.10
N LEU A 172 -3.80 6.40 -1.97
CA LEU A 172 -4.16 7.25 -3.10
C LEU A 172 -3.00 8.14 -3.56
N LEU A 173 -1.99 8.35 -2.73
CA LEU A 173 -0.82 9.15 -3.05
C LEU A 173 0.08 8.49 -4.12
N GLU A 174 -0.09 7.22 -4.38
CA GLU A 174 0.62 6.50 -5.45
C GLU A 174 0.35 7.07 -6.85
N TRP A 175 -0.76 7.82 -7.03
CA TRP A 175 -1.12 8.44 -8.31
C TRP A 175 -0.41 9.77 -8.55
N ILE A 176 0.31 10.31 -7.57
CA ILE A 176 1.07 11.55 -7.73
C ILE A 176 2.33 11.28 -8.54
N THR A 177 2.47 12.00 -9.66
CA THR A 177 3.62 11.90 -10.57
C THR A 177 4.50 13.16 -10.56
N ASP A 178 4.13 14.15 -9.75
CA ASP A 178 4.83 15.43 -9.64
C ASP A 178 6.24 15.27 -9.08
N PRO A 179 7.16 16.21 -9.43
CA PRO A 179 8.47 16.29 -8.77
C PRO A 179 8.30 16.73 -7.30
N ILE A 180 8.82 15.93 -6.38
CA ILE A 180 8.75 16.19 -4.94
C ILE A 180 10.13 16.08 -4.31
N GLU A 181 10.52 17.11 -3.54
CA GLU A 181 11.72 17.12 -2.74
C GLU A 181 11.35 16.85 -1.26
N LEU A 182 11.77 15.71 -0.72
CA LEU A 182 11.64 15.41 0.71
C LEU A 182 12.90 15.83 1.45
N VAL A 183 12.75 16.59 2.50
CA VAL A 183 13.89 17.16 3.24
C VAL A 183 13.75 16.91 4.73
N TRP A 184 14.83 16.50 5.40
CA TRP A 184 14.88 16.36 6.86
C TRP A 184 16.11 17.01 7.45
N GLY A 185 15.97 17.51 8.68
CA GLY A 185 17.09 17.84 9.53
C GLY A 185 17.70 16.60 10.18
N GLY A 186 19.01 16.43 10.11
CA GLY A 186 19.72 15.31 10.75
C GLY A 186 19.65 15.34 12.28
N ARG A 187 19.40 16.52 12.86
CA ARG A 187 19.21 16.75 14.29
C ARG A 187 17.74 16.95 14.70
N ASP A 188 16.79 16.70 13.80
CA ASP A 188 15.36 16.79 14.11
C ASP A 188 14.94 15.68 15.09
N ALA A 189 14.72 16.05 16.34
CA ALA A 189 14.28 15.16 17.41
C ALA A 189 12.75 14.95 17.44
N VAL A 190 11.99 15.68 16.60
CA VAL A 190 10.52 15.59 16.51
C VAL A 190 10.11 14.64 15.42
N LEU A 191 10.67 14.82 14.21
CA LEU A 191 10.31 14.08 13.00
C LEU A 191 11.56 13.45 12.39
N ASN A 192 11.81 12.20 12.76
CA ASN A 192 13.02 11.47 12.38
C ASN A 192 13.08 11.18 10.87
N GLN A 193 14.26 11.35 10.28
CA GLN A 193 14.61 11.03 8.89
C GLN A 193 14.40 9.54 8.52
N ALA A 194 14.38 8.63 9.50
CA ALA A 194 14.11 7.21 9.27
C ALA A 194 12.75 6.93 8.58
N HIS A 195 11.84 7.90 8.59
CA HIS A 195 10.56 7.79 7.88
C HIS A 195 10.63 8.13 6.38
N ALA A 196 11.77 8.58 5.86
CA ALA A 196 11.94 8.89 4.45
C ALA A 196 11.64 7.68 3.55
N ALA A 197 12.05 6.48 3.96
CA ALA A 197 11.75 5.25 3.23
C ALA A 197 10.26 4.96 3.12
N ALA A 198 9.49 5.20 4.19
CA ALA A 198 8.04 5.02 4.18
C ALA A 198 7.34 6.04 3.26
N TRP A 199 7.82 7.27 3.22
CA TRP A 199 7.33 8.29 2.28
C TRP A 199 7.66 7.94 0.83
N SER A 200 8.85 7.42 0.57
CA SER A 200 9.24 6.93 -0.76
C SER A 200 8.29 5.81 -1.24
N ALA A 201 7.94 4.89 -0.37
CA ALA A 201 7.02 3.81 -0.71
C ALA A 201 5.58 4.29 -1.03
N VAL A 202 5.11 5.31 -0.30
CA VAL A 202 3.76 5.89 -0.50
C VAL A 202 3.71 6.75 -1.78
N LEU A 203 4.79 7.46 -2.11
CA LEU A 203 4.92 8.30 -3.30
C LEU A 203 5.61 7.55 -4.44
N ALA A 204 5.19 6.31 -4.70
CA ALA A 204 5.89 5.37 -5.57
C ALA A 204 6.03 5.83 -7.04
N ARG A 205 5.13 6.71 -7.53
CA ARG A 205 5.15 7.24 -8.90
C ARG A 205 5.69 8.67 -9.01
N ALA A 206 5.91 9.35 -7.88
CA ALA A 206 6.46 10.70 -7.89
C ALA A 206 7.93 10.71 -8.32
N GLN A 207 8.36 11.79 -8.97
CA GLN A 207 9.79 12.05 -9.20
C GLN A 207 10.40 12.53 -7.87
N LEU A 208 10.85 11.58 -7.05
CA LEU A 208 11.17 11.81 -5.65
C LEU A 208 12.65 11.92 -5.39
N THR A 209 13.07 13.04 -4.81
CA THR A 209 14.41 13.24 -4.27
C THR A 209 14.38 13.39 -2.76
N VAL A 210 15.42 12.93 -2.08
CA VAL A 210 15.54 13.01 -0.62
C VAL A 210 16.82 13.70 -0.23
N GLN A 211 16.74 14.63 0.72
CA GLN A 211 17.89 15.34 1.30
C GLN A 211 17.86 15.26 2.82
N ILE A 212 19.02 15.02 3.40
CA ILE A 212 19.23 15.12 4.84
C ILE A 212 20.23 16.22 5.11
N GLN A 213 19.82 17.26 5.84
CA GLN A 213 20.68 18.35 6.23
C GLN A 213 21.24 18.06 7.63
N PRO A 214 22.54 17.70 7.75
CA PRO A 214 23.09 17.11 8.97
C PRO A 214 22.97 18.01 10.21
N THR A 215 23.00 19.32 10.02
CA THR A 215 23.04 20.33 11.09
C THR A 215 21.66 20.84 11.50
N TRP A 216 20.60 20.58 10.70
CA TRP A 216 19.29 21.18 10.93
C TRP A 216 18.50 20.45 12.03
N GLY A 217 17.81 21.26 12.87
CA GLY A 217 16.76 20.84 13.77
C GLY A 217 15.39 20.77 13.08
N HIS A 218 14.32 20.88 13.86
CA HIS A 218 12.95 20.83 13.34
C HIS A 218 12.50 22.11 12.63
N TYR A 219 13.07 23.26 13.02
CA TYR A 219 12.75 24.58 12.45
C TYR A 219 13.99 25.28 11.91
N PRO A 220 14.60 24.77 10.81
CA PRO A 220 15.86 25.32 10.30
C PRO A 220 15.78 26.80 9.86
N TRP A 221 14.61 27.27 9.45
CA TRP A 221 14.40 28.68 9.08
C TRP A 221 14.39 29.64 10.28
N ILE A 222 14.34 29.12 11.51
CA ILE A 222 14.54 29.87 12.75
C ILE A 222 15.96 29.66 13.27
N ASP A 223 16.48 28.41 13.17
CA ASP A 223 17.81 28.05 13.67
C ASP A 223 18.94 28.72 12.87
N ASP A 224 18.86 28.68 11.55
CA ASP A 224 19.82 29.26 10.61
C ASP A 224 19.06 29.84 9.40
N PRO A 225 18.47 31.05 9.54
CA PRO A 225 17.66 31.65 8.49
C PRO A 225 18.39 31.87 7.18
N ALA A 226 19.64 32.30 7.25
CA ALA A 226 20.47 32.60 6.07
C ALA A 226 20.88 31.31 5.34
N GLY A 227 21.39 30.31 6.09
CA GLY A 227 21.78 29.01 5.53
C GLY A 227 20.61 28.24 4.96
N PHE A 228 19.46 28.27 5.67
CA PHE A 228 18.22 27.65 5.18
C PHE A 228 17.77 28.27 3.84
N THR A 229 17.73 29.60 3.76
CA THR A 229 17.29 30.31 2.56
C THR A 229 18.24 30.07 1.39
N ALA A 230 19.57 30.19 1.62
CA ALA A 230 20.60 29.92 0.61
C ALA A 230 20.48 28.49 0.06
N TRP A 231 20.26 27.51 0.95
CA TRP A 231 20.01 26.12 0.55
C TRP A 231 18.74 25.99 -0.31
N LEU A 232 17.62 26.60 0.12
CA LEU A 232 16.34 26.50 -0.59
C LEU A 232 16.42 27.13 -1.99
N GLU A 233 17.22 28.19 -2.16
CA GLU A 233 17.45 28.85 -3.43
C GLU A 233 18.51 28.18 -4.32
N SER A 234 19.43 27.40 -3.74
CA SER A 234 20.51 26.72 -4.47
C SER A 234 20.05 25.57 -5.38
N ARG A 235 18.82 25.10 -5.24
CA ARG A 235 18.27 23.94 -5.97
C ARG A 235 19.15 22.68 -5.89
N ASN A 236 19.85 22.51 -4.77
CA ASN A 236 20.61 21.28 -4.53
C ASN A 236 19.68 20.09 -4.59
N THR A 237 19.95 19.17 -5.50
CA THR A 237 19.19 17.93 -5.62
C THR A 237 19.70 16.91 -4.60
N GLY A 238 18.77 16.25 -3.92
CA GLY A 238 19.09 15.09 -3.08
C GLY A 238 19.36 13.83 -3.92
N PHE A 239 19.46 12.69 -3.25
CA PHE A 239 19.52 11.41 -3.96
C PHE A 239 18.13 10.99 -4.47
N VAL A 240 18.08 10.29 -5.60
CA VAL A 240 16.85 9.77 -6.19
C VAL A 240 16.35 8.59 -5.34
N ALA A 241 15.16 8.73 -4.73
CA ALA A 241 14.67 7.77 -3.76
C ALA A 241 14.35 6.38 -4.34
N HIS A 242 13.94 6.33 -5.60
CA HIS A 242 13.47 5.09 -6.25
C HIS A 242 14.58 4.33 -6.98
N SER A 243 15.80 4.85 -7.05
CA SER A 243 16.95 4.10 -7.56
C SER A 243 17.41 3.02 -6.58
N LYS A 244 18.15 2.00 -7.06
CA LYS A 244 18.73 0.95 -6.21
C LYS A 244 19.55 1.54 -5.07
N GLY A 245 20.43 2.49 -5.38
CA GLY A 245 21.24 3.19 -4.38
C GLY A 245 20.42 4.02 -3.41
N GLY A 246 19.41 4.73 -3.92
CA GLY A 246 18.49 5.50 -3.09
C GLY A 246 17.73 4.66 -2.07
N ARG A 247 17.22 3.50 -2.46
CA ARG A 247 16.55 2.56 -1.54
C ARG A 247 17.49 2.01 -0.47
N LEU A 248 18.73 1.66 -0.83
CA LEU A 248 19.73 1.24 0.16
C LEU A 248 20.06 2.37 1.13
N ARG A 249 20.19 3.61 0.64
CA ARG A 249 20.40 4.77 1.50
C ARG A 249 19.22 5.04 2.43
N LEU A 250 17.97 4.88 1.95
CA LEU A 250 16.77 4.98 2.78
C LEU A 250 16.74 3.90 3.87
N ALA A 251 17.12 2.67 3.54
CA ALA A 251 17.20 1.57 4.48
C ALA A 251 18.26 1.82 5.56
N GLU A 252 19.44 2.33 5.18
CA GLU A 252 20.50 2.72 6.09
C GLU A 252 20.03 3.83 7.04
N LEU A 253 19.36 4.88 6.53
CA LEU A 253 18.78 5.97 7.35
C LEU A 253 17.73 5.46 8.35
N ALA A 254 17.06 4.37 8.02
CA ALA A 254 16.11 3.69 8.91
C ALA A 254 16.80 2.74 9.91
N GLY A 255 18.13 2.59 9.86
CA GLY A 255 18.90 1.74 10.77
C GLY A 255 18.93 0.26 10.40
N LEU A 256 18.60 -0.09 9.15
CA LEU A 256 18.78 -1.46 8.67
C LEU A 256 20.25 -1.76 8.38
N PRO A 257 20.72 -3.01 8.56
CA PRO A 257 22.08 -3.40 8.24
C PRO A 257 22.26 -3.47 6.71
N VAL A 258 22.81 -2.41 6.15
CA VAL A 258 23.18 -2.28 4.73
C VAL A 258 24.71 -2.28 4.67
N PRO A 259 25.35 -3.05 3.76
CA PRO A 259 26.79 -2.92 3.55
C PRO A 259 27.14 -1.48 3.15
N PRO A 260 28.24 -0.90 3.66
CA PRO A 260 28.66 0.44 3.26
C PRO A 260 28.61 0.62 1.74
N CYS A 261 27.88 1.62 1.27
CA CYS A 261 27.68 1.85 -0.15
C CYS A 261 27.54 3.34 -0.47
N ILE A 262 27.79 3.65 -1.74
CA ILE A 262 27.62 4.99 -2.30
C ILE A 262 27.07 4.90 -3.72
N SER A 263 26.18 5.81 -4.08
CA SER A 263 25.78 6.06 -5.47
C SER A 263 26.60 7.18 -6.07
N VAL A 264 27.12 6.95 -7.26
CA VAL A 264 27.94 7.90 -8.01
C VAL A 264 27.48 8.01 -9.46
N THR A 265 27.64 9.21 -10.03
CA THR A 265 27.38 9.49 -11.44
C THR A 265 28.68 9.69 -12.24
N GLN A 266 29.82 9.57 -11.58
CA GLN A 266 31.16 9.65 -12.20
C GLN A 266 32.22 8.95 -11.34
N SER A 267 33.22 8.39 -11.96
CA SER A 267 34.31 7.66 -11.26
C SER A 267 35.21 8.57 -10.41
N GLY A 268 35.22 9.89 -10.67
CA GLY A 268 35.99 10.90 -9.91
C GLY A 268 35.28 11.49 -8.69
N ASP A 269 34.15 10.92 -8.21
CA ASP A 269 33.44 11.43 -7.03
C ASP A 269 34.35 11.37 -5.78
N PRO A 270 34.60 12.51 -5.09
CA PRO A 270 35.46 12.50 -3.89
C PRO A 270 34.98 11.56 -2.80
N ARG A 271 33.67 11.41 -2.62
CA ARG A 271 33.07 10.52 -1.63
C ARG A 271 33.43 9.05 -1.88
N LEU A 272 33.53 8.66 -3.16
CA LEU A 272 33.99 7.32 -3.55
C LEU A 272 35.46 7.12 -3.14
N SER A 273 36.32 8.09 -3.44
CA SER A 273 37.72 8.03 -3.04
C SER A 273 37.90 7.86 -1.54
N ASP A 274 37.12 8.59 -0.74
CA ASP A 274 37.17 8.49 0.72
C ASP A 274 36.68 7.11 1.20
N LEU A 275 35.61 6.59 0.63
CA LEU A 275 35.08 5.25 0.97
C LEU A 275 36.12 4.15 0.67
N LEU A 276 36.75 4.20 -0.49
CA LEU A 276 37.76 3.20 -0.90
C LEU A 276 39.05 3.28 -0.03
N LYS A 277 39.46 4.48 0.39
CA LYS A 277 40.61 4.66 1.28
C LYS A 277 40.37 4.10 2.68
N ILE A 278 39.15 4.25 3.23
CA ILE A 278 38.80 3.73 4.55
C ILE A 278 38.83 2.18 4.56
N HIS A 279 38.59 1.56 3.41
CA HIS A 279 38.49 0.10 3.29
C HIS A 279 39.39 -0.46 2.17
N PRO A 280 40.71 -0.31 2.21
CA PRO A 280 41.59 -0.59 1.09
C PRO A 280 41.70 -2.08 0.69
N GLN A 281 41.50 -3.01 1.64
CA GLN A 281 41.56 -4.45 1.39
C GLN A 281 40.19 -5.08 1.11
N THR A 282 39.13 -4.25 1.05
CA THR A 282 37.77 -4.72 0.85
C THR A 282 37.50 -4.94 -0.63
N LEU A 283 36.77 -6.00 -0.94
CA LEU A 283 36.22 -6.23 -2.26
C LEU A 283 34.88 -5.46 -2.39
N TRP A 284 34.59 -5.03 -3.61
CA TRP A 284 33.43 -4.21 -3.91
C TRP A 284 32.53 -4.87 -4.94
N ALA A 285 31.24 -4.61 -4.84
CA ALA A 285 30.24 -4.83 -5.88
C ALA A 285 29.91 -3.49 -6.55
N VAL A 286 30.01 -3.44 -7.89
CA VAL A 286 29.72 -2.26 -8.70
C VAL A 286 28.52 -2.60 -9.58
N ARG A 287 27.39 -1.93 -9.32
CA ARG A 287 26.08 -2.27 -9.89
C ARG A 287 25.47 -1.09 -10.63
N SER A 288 24.82 -1.34 -11.77
CA SER A 288 23.96 -0.33 -12.41
C SER A 288 22.81 0.06 -11.48
N SER A 289 22.43 1.35 -11.52
CA SER A 289 21.33 1.91 -10.74
C SER A 289 20.57 2.91 -11.63
N SER A 290 19.35 2.57 -11.97
CA SER A 290 18.48 3.45 -12.76
C SER A 290 17.08 3.45 -12.14
N ALA A 291 16.48 4.62 -12.01
CA ALA A 291 15.09 4.72 -11.59
C ALA A 291 14.11 4.09 -12.61
N ALA A 292 14.52 3.98 -13.88
CA ALA A 292 13.73 3.35 -14.94
C ALA A 292 13.76 1.81 -14.87
N GLU A 293 14.81 1.22 -14.31
CA GLU A 293 14.92 -0.24 -14.17
C GLU A 293 13.88 -0.83 -13.20
N ASP A 294 13.40 -0.02 -12.27
CA ASP A 294 12.58 -0.43 -11.14
C ASP A 294 11.14 0.11 -11.20
N GLN A 295 10.72 0.69 -12.32
CA GLN A 295 9.31 1.09 -12.49
C GLN A 295 8.44 -0.15 -12.72
N ALA A 296 7.28 -0.16 -12.07
CA ALA A 296 6.34 -1.29 -12.09
C ALA A 296 5.86 -1.73 -13.49
N ASP A 297 5.99 -0.85 -14.48
CA ASP A 297 5.57 -1.09 -15.87
C ASP A 297 6.74 -1.45 -16.81
N ALA A 298 7.97 -1.53 -16.30
CA ALA A 298 9.15 -1.82 -17.10
C ALA A 298 9.61 -3.26 -16.89
N ALA A 299 9.45 -4.12 -17.90
CA ALA A 299 9.98 -5.49 -17.94
C ALA A 299 11.51 -5.47 -18.10
N ASN A 300 12.23 -4.89 -17.14
CA ASN A 300 13.69 -4.70 -17.19
C ASN A 300 14.42 -5.55 -16.12
N ALA A 301 13.74 -6.48 -15.49
CA ALA A 301 14.35 -7.39 -14.53
C ALA A 301 15.44 -8.22 -15.24
N GLY A 302 16.70 -8.08 -14.80
CA GLY A 302 17.84 -8.85 -15.32
C GLY A 302 18.66 -8.17 -16.42
N LEU A 303 18.32 -6.96 -16.86
CA LEU A 303 19.16 -6.21 -17.82
C LEU A 303 20.28 -5.41 -17.12
N SER A 304 20.38 -5.46 -15.78
CA SER A 304 21.36 -4.72 -15.01
C SER A 304 22.72 -5.43 -15.00
N THR A 305 23.77 -4.73 -15.38
CA THR A 305 25.15 -5.23 -15.31
C THR A 305 25.71 -5.04 -13.90
N THR A 306 26.32 -6.08 -13.35
CA THR A 306 26.96 -6.07 -12.02
C THR A 306 28.37 -6.65 -12.09
N TYR A 307 29.35 -5.91 -11.57
CA TYR A 307 30.72 -6.39 -11.35
C TYR A 307 30.89 -6.72 -9.87
N LEU A 308 31.19 -7.97 -9.55
CA LEU A 308 31.34 -8.44 -8.17
C LEU A 308 32.79 -8.66 -7.81
N ARG A 309 33.12 -8.61 -6.52
CA ARG A 309 34.47 -8.91 -5.96
C ARG A 309 35.57 -8.05 -6.57
N GLN A 310 35.28 -6.80 -6.91
CA GLN A 310 36.26 -5.91 -7.50
C GLN A 310 37.20 -5.35 -6.42
N PRO A 311 38.52 -5.39 -6.60
CA PRO A 311 39.42 -4.68 -5.72
C PRO A 311 39.25 -3.16 -5.89
N ALA A 312 39.61 -2.37 -4.88
CA ALA A 312 39.46 -0.93 -4.90
C ALA A 312 40.08 -0.26 -6.15
N THR A 313 41.17 -0.85 -6.69
CA THR A 313 41.87 -0.36 -7.89
C THR A 313 41.04 -0.48 -9.18
N GLU A 314 40.14 -1.46 -9.26
CA GLU A 314 39.32 -1.75 -10.45
C GLU A 314 37.94 -1.04 -10.42
N VAL A 315 37.54 -0.51 -9.29
CA VAL A 315 36.20 0.09 -9.14
C VAL A 315 35.96 1.21 -10.15
N ALA A 316 36.96 2.09 -10.37
CA ALA A 316 36.84 3.16 -11.34
C ALA A 316 36.66 2.67 -12.78
N ASN A 317 37.36 1.58 -13.15
CA ASN A 317 37.24 0.98 -14.49
C ASN A 317 35.83 0.38 -14.68
N CYS A 318 35.28 -0.29 -13.68
CA CYS A 318 33.92 -0.84 -13.70
C CYS A 318 32.86 0.27 -13.85
N ILE A 319 33.02 1.39 -13.12
CA ILE A 319 32.11 2.54 -13.23
C ILE A 319 32.16 3.12 -14.65
N ASN A 320 33.36 3.33 -15.20
CA ASN A 320 33.51 3.86 -16.56
C ASN A 320 32.91 2.93 -17.62
N ALA A 321 33.05 1.62 -17.46
CA ALA A 321 32.45 0.62 -18.34
C ALA A 321 30.90 0.70 -18.31
N LEU A 322 30.29 0.84 -17.12
CA LEU A 322 28.86 1.02 -16.98
C LEU A 322 28.36 2.34 -17.60
N HIS A 323 29.08 3.46 -17.39
CA HIS A 323 28.72 4.71 -18.04
C HIS A 323 28.83 4.67 -19.57
N THR A 324 29.81 3.94 -20.11
CA THR A 324 29.95 3.72 -21.54
C THR A 324 28.77 2.95 -22.11
N SER A 325 28.15 2.05 -21.32
CA SER A 325 26.93 1.33 -21.71
C SER A 325 25.63 2.13 -21.50
N GLY A 326 25.72 3.42 -21.11
CA GLY A 326 24.56 4.29 -20.96
C GLY A 326 23.94 4.34 -19.54
N VAL A 327 24.59 3.73 -18.56
CA VAL A 327 24.15 3.78 -17.15
C VAL A 327 24.50 5.13 -16.54
N GLU A 328 23.53 5.87 -16.02
CA GLU A 328 23.74 7.21 -15.44
C GLU A 328 24.22 7.17 -13.99
N GLU A 329 23.64 6.27 -13.17
CA GLU A 329 23.98 6.13 -11.75
C GLU A 329 24.54 4.72 -11.49
N VAL A 330 25.61 4.65 -10.71
CA VAL A 330 26.27 3.40 -10.33
C VAL A 330 26.33 3.29 -8.81
N VAL A 331 25.94 2.14 -8.25
CA VAL A 331 26.11 1.81 -6.83
C VAL A 331 27.40 1.05 -6.63
N VAL A 332 28.28 1.59 -5.79
CA VAL A 332 29.46 0.91 -5.27
C VAL A 332 29.18 0.47 -3.84
N GLN A 333 29.12 -0.82 -3.60
CA GLN A 333 28.74 -1.44 -2.33
C GLN A 333 29.84 -2.38 -1.86
N ARG A 334 30.14 -2.36 -0.55
CA ARG A 334 31.08 -3.33 0.04
C ARG A 334 30.57 -4.76 -0.21
N PHE A 335 31.43 -5.58 -0.80
CA PHE A 335 31.11 -6.98 -1.00
C PHE A 335 31.10 -7.73 0.33
N ILE A 336 30.02 -8.45 0.61
CA ILE A 336 29.90 -9.32 1.78
C ILE A 336 30.22 -10.75 1.34
N ALA A 337 31.11 -11.43 2.04
CA ALA A 337 31.38 -12.86 1.85
C ALA A 337 30.34 -13.67 2.64
N PRO A 338 29.27 -14.16 2.03
CA PRO A 338 28.19 -14.81 2.76
C PRO A 338 28.51 -16.28 3.04
N GLN A 339 28.04 -16.80 4.17
CA GLN A 339 27.88 -18.23 4.39
C GLN A 339 26.60 -18.74 3.73
N VAL A 340 25.55 -17.91 3.77
CA VAL A 340 24.26 -18.18 3.13
C VAL A 340 23.76 -16.88 2.52
N SER A 341 23.20 -16.95 1.34
CA SER A 341 22.56 -15.83 0.68
C SER A 341 21.26 -16.26 0.00
N GLY A 342 20.35 -15.32 -0.20
CA GLY A 342 19.06 -15.64 -0.79
C GLY A 342 18.27 -14.46 -1.27
N ILE A 343 17.18 -14.78 -1.94
CA ILE A 343 16.13 -13.86 -2.37
C ILE A 343 14.88 -14.16 -1.53
N ALA A 344 14.21 -13.11 -1.09
CA ALA A 344 12.98 -13.24 -0.33
C ALA A 344 11.90 -12.33 -0.89
N PHE A 345 10.75 -12.90 -1.21
CA PHE A 345 9.55 -12.12 -1.48
C PHE A 345 8.81 -11.90 -0.17
N VAL A 346 8.83 -10.64 0.28
CA VAL A 346 8.41 -10.28 1.63
C VAL A 346 7.05 -9.62 1.62
N ARG A 347 6.12 -10.22 2.37
CA ARG A 347 4.80 -9.68 2.69
C ARG A 347 4.62 -9.61 4.21
N HIS A 348 3.64 -8.87 4.67
CA HIS A 348 3.33 -8.84 6.10
C HIS A 348 2.82 -10.18 6.64
N LEU A 349 2.09 -10.94 5.82
CA LEU A 349 1.46 -12.20 6.21
C LEU A 349 2.37 -13.42 6.03
N ALA A 350 3.22 -13.39 5.02
CA ALA A 350 4.11 -14.49 4.67
C ALA A 350 5.37 -13.99 3.95
N VAL A 351 6.41 -14.79 3.97
CA VAL A 351 7.65 -14.57 3.23
C VAL A 351 8.00 -15.84 2.49
N GLU A 352 8.22 -15.75 1.20
CA GLU A 352 8.79 -16.83 0.40
C GLU A 352 10.29 -16.59 0.28
N VAL A 353 11.09 -17.57 0.61
CA VAL A 353 12.56 -17.48 0.61
C VAL A 353 13.14 -18.55 -0.28
N GLU A 354 14.02 -18.16 -1.18
CA GLU A 354 14.93 -19.06 -1.89
C GLU A 354 16.35 -18.70 -1.48
N TRP A 355 17.17 -19.72 -1.24
CA TRP A 355 18.50 -19.51 -0.70
C TRP A 355 19.50 -20.58 -1.15
N VAL A 356 20.78 -20.20 -1.12
CA VAL A 356 21.92 -21.05 -1.45
C VAL A 356 23.00 -20.86 -0.40
N GLU A 357 23.84 -21.87 -0.24
CA GLU A 357 25.09 -21.72 0.50
C GLU A 357 26.07 -20.87 -0.30
N GLY A 358 26.73 -19.94 0.38
CA GLY A 358 27.65 -19.00 -0.27
C GLY A 358 26.95 -17.88 -1.03
N HIS A 359 27.34 -17.67 -2.27
CA HIS A 359 27.05 -16.47 -3.04
C HIS A 359 25.75 -16.50 -3.82
N LEU A 360 25.08 -15.35 -3.89
CA LEU A 360 23.74 -15.17 -4.48
C LEU A 360 23.70 -15.30 -6.02
N GLU A 361 24.82 -15.11 -6.71
CA GLU A 361 24.89 -14.93 -8.17
C GLU A 361 24.23 -16.07 -8.94
N SER A 362 24.53 -17.32 -8.56
CA SER A 362 23.98 -18.50 -9.25
C SER A 362 22.46 -18.62 -9.10
N LEU A 363 21.92 -18.13 -7.99
CA LEU A 363 20.49 -18.07 -7.73
C LEU A 363 19.82 -16.95 -8.52
N ALA A 364 20.38 -15.74 -8.48
CA ALA A 364 19.84 -14.56 -9.16
C ALA A 364 19.79 -14.78 -10.68
N ASP A 365 20.83 -15.42 -11.24
CA ASP A 365 20.93 -15.74 -12.67
C ASP A 365 20.12 -17.00 -13.07
N GLY A 366 19.44 -17.65 -12.12
CA GLY A 366 18.65 -18.86 -12.40
C GLY A 366 19.45 -20.09 -12.78
N ARG A 367 20.75 -20.12 -12.49
CA ARG A 367 21.68 -21.23 -12.84
C ARG A 367 21.72 -22.37 -11.84
N THR A 368 21.07 -22.20 -10.69
CA THR A 368 21.04 -23.17 -9.61
C THR A 368 19.61 -23.36 -9.15
N THR A 369 19.23 -24.59 -8.83
CA THR A 369 17.98 -24.87 -8.14
C THR A 369 18.15 -24.57 -6.65
N PRO A 370 17.48 -23.54 -6.10
CA PRO A 370 17.66 -23.15 -4.72
C PRO A 370 16.93 -24.10 -3.76
N LEU A 371 17.33 -24.05 -2.51
CA LEU A 371 16.52 -24.52 -1.40
C LEU A 371 15.42 -23.48 -1.12
N ARG A 372 14.26 -23.89 -0.62
CA ARG A 372 13.07 -23.05 -0.45
C ARG A 372 12.48 -23.18 0.93
N ALA A 373 11.93 -22.07 1.43
CA ALA A 373 11.11 -22.06 2.62
C ALA A 373 10.01 -21.01 2.50
N THR A 374 8.84 -21.32 3.04
CA THR A 374 7.76 -20.32 3.24
C THR A 374 7.63 -20.06 4.72
N LEU A 375 7.81 -18.82 5.12
CA LEU A 375 7.70 -18.34 6.48
C LEU A 375 6.34 -17.66 6.65
N SER A 376 5.50 -18.09 7.60
CA SER A 376 4.17 -17.52 7.80
C SER A 376 4.01 -16.89 9.19
N ARG A 377 3.36 -15.73 9.22
CA ARG A 377 2.94 -15.07 10.46
C ARG A 377 1.85 -15.84 11.19
N LEU A 378 1.00 -16.56 10.48
CA LEU A 378 -0.18 -17.24 11.02
C LEU A 378 0.16 -18.50 11.79
N GLY A 379 1.30 -19.13 11.51
CA GLY A 379 1.74 -20.34 12.19
C GLY A 379 3.23 -20.27 12.54
N ALA A 380 3.58 -20.72 13.74
CA ALA A 380 4.98 -20.86 14.15
C ALA A 380 5.71 -22.02 13.43
N ALA A 381 5.06 -22.68 12.48
CA ALA A 381 5.48 -23.95 11.93
C ALA A 381 5.29 -24.11 10.40
N TRP A 382 5.23 -23.01 9.66
CA TRP A 382 5.19 -23.12 8.20
C TRP A 382 6.59 -22.92 7.63
N SER A 383 7.43 -23.90 7.81
CA SER A 383 8.56 -24.14 6.93
C SER A 383 8.18 -25.33 6.03
N GLU A 384 7.61 -25.07 4.86
CA GLU A 384 7.74 -26.02 3.77
C GLU A 384 9.18 -25.88 3.29
N GLY A 385 10.03 -26.85 3.58
CA GLY A 385 11.42 -26.90 3.15
C GLY A 385 12.46 -26.87 4.29
N ASP A 386 13.69 -27.13 3.92
CA ASP A 386 14.84 -27.09 4.80
C ASP A 386 15.28 -25.65 5.01
N PHE A 387 15.32 -25.21 6.25
CA PHE A 387 15.82 -23.89 6.62
C PHE A 387 17.33 -23.96 6.91
N PRO A 388 18.16 -22.90 6.58
CA PRO A 388 19.62 -22.93 6.72
C PRO A 388 20.12 -22.87 8.16
N GLY A 389 19.54 -23.68 9.04
CA GLY A 389 19.95 -23.77 10.45
C GLY A 389 21.38 -24.28 10.65
N SER A 390 21.98 -24.94 9.64
CA SER A 390 23.34 -25.44 9.65
C SER A 390 24.41 -24.35 9.83
N HIS A 391 24.10 -23.09 9.45
CA HIS A 391 25.01 -21.95 9.52
C HIS A 391 24.70 -21.01 10.70
N GLY A 392 23.93 -21.45 11.71
CA GLY A 392 23.55 -20.64 12.87
C GLY A 392 22.49 -19.58 12.58
N LEU A 393 22.03 -19.43 11.34
CA LEU A 393 20.92 -18.55 11.00
C LEU A 393 19.60 -19.16 11.49
N THR A 394 18.89 -18.45 12.36
CA THR A 394 17.59 -18.93 12.85
C THR A 394 16.44 -18.37 12.02
N TYR A 395 15.39 -19.16 11.84
CA TYR A 395 14.11 -18.75 11.29
C TYR A 395 13.63 -17.39 11.87
N LYS A 396 13.70 -17.25 13.20
CA LYS A 396 13.25 -16.05 13.89
C LYS A 396 14.09 -14.81 13.57
N ALA A 397 15.39 -14.98 13.35
CA ALA A 397 16.29 -13.89 12.98
C ALA A 397 15.98 -13.41 11.56
N LEU A 398 15.87 -14.32 10.60
CA LEU A 398 15.53 -14.00 9.21
C LEU A 398 14.13 -13.36 9.11
N TRP A 399 13.12 -13.93 9.76
CA TRP A 399 11.77 -13.34 9.79
C TRP A 399 11.78 -11.91 10.33
N ARG A 400 12.45 -11.69 11.47
CA ARG A 400 12.52 -10.34 12.08
C ARG A 400 13.21 -9.34 11.19
N PHE A 401 14.28 -9.75 10.54
CA PHE A 401 15.03 -8.93 9.60
C PHE A 401 14.15 -8.55 8.39
N LEU A 402 13.55 -9.52 7.72
CA LEU A 402 12.70 -9.28 6.55
C LEU A 402 11.46 -8.45 6.89
N GLN A 403 10.85 -8.67 8.07
CA GLN A 403 9.75 -7.82 8.53
C GLN A 403 10.22 -6.40 8.91
N ALA A 404 11.46 -6.21 9.32
CA ALA A 404 12.03 -4.87 9.53
C ALA A 404 12.23 -4.13 8.21
N VAL A 405 12.70 -4.83 7.16
CA VAL A 405 12.77 -4.27 5.81
C VAL A 405 11.40 -3.85 5.30
N LEU A 406 10.40 -4.73 5.40
CA LEU A 406 9.03 -4.44 5.00
C LEU A 406 8.45 -3.23 5.74
N ARG A 407 8.67 -3.15 7.04
CA ARG A 407 8.23 -2.02 7.86
C ARG A 407 8.90 -0.71 7.44
N CYS A 408 10.20 -0.75 7.13
CA CYS A 408 10.95 0.41 6.64
C CYS A 408 10.26 1.04 5.43
N PHE A 409 9.83 0.22 4.49
CA PHE A 409 9.14 0.64 3.27
C PHE A 409 7.61 0.59 3.37
N HIS A 410 7.06 0.95 4.52
CA HIS A 410 5.63 1.12 4.76
C HIS A 410 4.78 -0.11 4.35
N TYR A 411 5.30 -1.31 4.62
CA TYR A 411 4.66 -2.58 4.27
C TYR A 411 4.37 -2.79 2.78
N VAL A 412 5.03 -2.05 1.91
CA VAL A 412 5.04 -2.36 0.48
C VAL A 412 5.75 -3.70 0.30
N HIS A 413 5.13 -4.61 -0.44
CA HIS A 413 5.71 -5.91 -0.69
C HIS A 413 7.04 -5.77 -1.41
N GLY A 414 8.04 -6.52 -0.97
CA GLY A 414 9.42 -6.37 -1.42
C GLY A 414 10.06 -7.64 -1.90
N ASP A 415 10.79 -7.51 -3.00
CA ASP A 415 11.84 -8.43 -3.44
C ASP A 415 13.13 -8.00 -2.73
N VAL A 416 13.66 -8.87 -1.88
CA VAL A 416 14.77 -8.58 -0.98
C VAL A 416 15.91 -9.56 -1.26
N GLU A 417 17.04 -9.03 -1.71
CA GLU A 417 18.30 -9.77 -1.70
C GLU A 417 18.95 -9.61 -0.33
N TRP A 418 19.35 -10.72 0.27
CA TRP A 418 19.96 -10.76 1.59
C TRP A 418 21.17 -11.69 1.67
N ALA A 419 22.04 -11.42 2.62
CA ALA A 419 23.20 -12.26 2.92
C ALA A 419 23.37 -12.44 4.42
N TRP A 420 23.82 -13.63 4.82
CA TRP A 420 24.23 -13.97 6.18
C TRP A 420 25.73 -14.28 6.19
N ASP A 421 26.52 -13.52 6.93
CA ASP A 421 27.97 -13.65 7.01
C ASP A 421 28.47 -14.55 8.17
N GLY A 422 27.54 -15.20 8.88
CA GLY A 422 27.81 -15.97 10.09
C GLY A 422 27.56 -15.19 11.39
N GLN A 423 27.41 -13.89 11.32
CA GLN A 423 27.18 -13.00 12.48
C GLN A 423 25.97 -12.09 12.29
N GLN A 424 25.79 -11.55 11.10
CA GLN A 424 24.77 -10.53 10.79
C GLN A 424 24.10 -10.77 9.46
N LEU A 425 22.81 -10.49 9.41
CA LEU A 425 22.05 -10.38 8.16
C LEU A 425 22.27 -9.00 7.54
N TRP A 426 22.48 -8.99 6.22
CA TRP A 426 22.72 -7.81 5.42
C TRP A 426 21.64 -7.65 4.36
N LEU A 427 21.13 -6.43 4.17
CA LEU A 427 20.29 -6.05 3.05
C LEU A 427 21.18 -5.70 1.86
N LEU A 428 21.17 -6.50 0.81
CA LEU A 428 21.94 -6.26 -0.40
C LEU A 428 21.16 -5.43 -1.42
N GLN A 429 19.84 -5.65 -1.53
CA GLN A 429 18.94 -4.93 -2.41
C GLN A 429 17.51 -5.05 -1.90
N TYR A 430 16.69 -4.01 -2.15
CA TYR A 430 15.24 -4.02 -2.00
C TYR A 430 14.59 -3.44 -3.26
N ARG A 431 13.57 -4.12 -3.75
CA ARG A 431 12.73 -3.68 -4.86
C ARG A 431 11.25 -3.89 -4.51
N PRO A 432 10.36 -2.90 -4.71
CA PRO A 432 8.93 -3.12 -4.59
C PRO A 432 8.46 -4.16 -5.59
N ILE A 433 7.52 -4.98 -5.19
CA ILE A 433 6.89 -5.96 -6.06
C ILE A 433 5.50 -5.46 -6.42
N SER A 434 5.13 -5.39 -7.72
CA SER A 434 3.85 -4.83 -8.18
C SER A 434 2.73 -5.86 -8.31
N ASP A 435 3.00 -7.03 -8.83
CA ASP A 435 2.01 -8.11 -8.97
C ASP A 435 2.70 -9.47 -9.04
N TYR A 436 2.26 -10.39 -8.20
CA TYR A 436 2.93 -11.66 -8.25
C TYR A 436 2.18 -12.77 -7.62
N GLY A 437 1.76 -13.69 -8.35
CA GLY A 437 1.36 -15.05 -8.08
C GLY A 437 1.58 -15.58 -6.64
N TRP A 438 1.30 -14.74 -5.62
CA TRP A 438 1.37 -15.19 -4.24
C TRP A 438 0.35 -16.30 -4.00
N ARG A 439 0.74 -17.26 -3.20
CA ARG A 439 -0.24 -18.18 -2.64
C ARG A 439 -1.20 -17.37 -1.76
N ARG A 440 -2.44 -17.25 -2.20
CA ARG A 440 -3.53 -16.56 -1.49
C ARG A 440 -4.68 -17.51 -1.28
N HIS A 441 -5.28 -17.44 -0.11
CA HIS A 441 -6.52 -18.14 0.14
C HIS A 441 -7.69 -17.26 -0.26
N LEU A 442 -8.33 -17.58 -1.38
CA LEU A 442 -9.43 -16.82 -1.95
C LEU A 442 -10.77 -17.49 -1.68
N THR A 443 -11.85 -16.69 -1.64
CA THR A 443 -13.21 -17.20 -1.55
C THR A 443 -14.20 -16.42 -2.40
N ALA A 444 -15.12 -17.13 -3.03
CA ALA A 444 -16.30 -16.57 -3.68
C ALA A 444 -17.55 -16.64 -2.78
N ALA A 445 -17.50 -17.32 -1.63
CA ALA A 445 -18.68 -17.67 -0.84
C ALA A 445 -19.53 -16.45 -0.46
N ASN A 446 -18.90 -15.38 0.03
CA ASN A 446 -19.61 -14.13 0.38
C ASN A 446 -19.93 -13.24 -0.81
N ILE A 447 -19.17 -13.35 -1.89
CA ILE A 447 -19.44 -12.59 -3.10
C ILE A 447 -20.63 -13.18 -3.85
N ALA A 448 -20.77 -14.50 -3.85
CA ALA A 448 -21.86 -15.20 -4.56
C ALA A 448 -23.26 -14.78 -4.08
N GLU A 449 -23.40 -14.30 -2.84
CA GLU A 449 -24.66 -13.76 -2.35
C GLU A 449 -25.04 -12.41 -2.98
N ILE A 450 -24.06 -11.64 -3.44
CA ILE A 450 -24.24 -10.26 -3.92
C ILE A 450 -23.99 -10.15 -5.42
N LEU A 451 -23.05 -10.92 -5.96
CA LEU A 451 -22.64 -10.88 -7.34
C LEU A 451 -22.87 -12.22 -8.03
N PRO A 452 -23.48 -12.22 -9.23
CA PRO A 452 -23.59 -13.42 -10.04
C PRO A 452 -22.19 -13.94 -10.45
N PRO A 453 -22.10 -15.19 -10.92
CA PRO A 453 -20.84 -15.74 -11.45
C PRO A 453 -20.21 -14.87 -12.54
N GLN A 454 -21.04 -14.21 -13.34
CA GLN A 454 -20.64 -13.27 -14.38
C GLN A 454 -21.37 -11.94 -14.17
N PRO A 455 -20.78 -10.98 -13.43
CA PRO A 455 -21.39 -9.68 -13.19
C PRO A 455 -21.33 -8.80 -14.46
N SER A 456 -22.11 -7.72 -14.46
CA SER A 456 -21.94 -6.69 -15.49
C SER A 456 -20.66 -5.89 -15.26
N ASN A 457 -20.17 -5.23 -16.32
CA ASN A 457 -19.01 -4.34 -16.25
C ASN A 457 -19.15 -3.29 -15.13
N LEU A 458 -20.34 -2.70 -14.97
CA LEU A 458 -20.62 -1.71 -13.92
C LEU A 458 -20.45 -2.30 -12.52
N VAL A 459 -20.98 -3.48 -12.29
CA VAL A 459 -20.92 -4.12 -10.97
C VAL A 459 -19.50 -4.55 -10.64
N GLU A 460 -18.76 -5.13 -11.59
CA GLU A 460 -17.35 -5.50 -11.38
C GLU A 460 -16.47 -4.28 -11.11
N TYR A 461 -16.68 -3.19 -11.86
CA TYR A 461 -15.99 -1.93 -11.63
C TYR A 461 -16.29 -1.34 -10.23
N ALA A 462 -17.56 -1.33 -9.83
CA ALA A 462 -17.98 -0.86 -8.51
C ALA A 462 -17.42 -1.73 -7.38
N GLN A 463 -17.40 -3.05 -7.55
CA GLN A 463 -16.86 -4.01 -6.58
C GLN A 463 -15.37 -3.79 -6.33
N ARG A 464 -14.57 -3.60 -7.37
CA ARG A 464 -13.13 -3.31 -7.24
C ARG A 464 -12.88 -2.03 -6.45
N ARG A 465 -13.65 -0.97 -6.73
CA ARG A 465 -13.56 0.31 -5.99
C ARG A 465 -13.99 0.18 -4.53
N ALA A 466 -15.07 -0.54 -4.29
CA ALA A 466 -15.57 -0.78 -2.94
C ALA A 466 -14.59 -1.60 -2.11
N ALA A 467 -14.03 -2.65 -2.68
CA ALA A 467 -13.05 -3.50 -2.01
C ALA A 467 -11.80 -2.71 -1.57
N ALA A 468 -11.32 -1.80 -2.41
CA ALA A 468 -10.19 -0.92 -2.08
C ALA A 468 -10.49 0.01 -0.87
N SER A 469 -11.76 0.29 -0.58
CA SER A 469 -12.17 1.14 0.53
C SER A 469 -12.25 0.42 1.88
N ILE A 470 -12.31 -0.91 1.91
CA ILE A 470 -12.54 -1.70 3.13
C ILE A 470 -11.40 -1.54 4.16
N PRO A 471 -10.12 -1.60 3.78
CA PRO A 471 -9.03 -1.38 4.74
C PRO A 471 -9.13 -0.05 5.47
N ALA A 472 -9.54 1.02 4.79
CA ALA A 472 -9.74 2.33 5.40
C ALA A 472 -10.87 2.36 6.44
N VAL A 473 -11.94 1.61 6.22
CA VAL A 473 -13.01 1.46 7.22
C VAL A 473 -12.52 0.67 8.43
N MET A 474 -11.85 -0.45 8.21
CA MET A 474 -11.33 -1.30 9.27
C MET A 474 -10.25 -0.57 10.10
N ALA A 475 -9.43 0.26 9.48
CA ALA A 475 -8.39 1.04 10.15
C ALA A 475 -8.95 2.02 11.20
N ARG A 476 -10.23 2.39 11.12
CA ARG A 476 -10.90 3.23 12.15
C ARG A 476 -10.90 2.57 13.53
N TRP A 477 -10.81 1.28 13.60
CA TRP A 477 -10.71 0.53 14.85
C TRP A 477 -9.45 -0.32 14.99
N ASP A 478 -8.90 -0.84 13.89
CA ASP A 478 -7.66 -1.64 13.88
C ASP A 478 -6.69 -1.16 12.79
N THR A 479 -5.74 -0.33 13.17
CA THR A 479 -4.74 0.21 12.23
C THR A 479 -3.78 -0.85 11.70
N ARG A 480 -3.72 -2.04 12.31
CA ARG A 480 -2.88 -3.15 11.82
C ARG A 480 -3.31 -3.65 10.45
N VAL A 481 -4.55 -3.44 10.06
CA VAL A 481 -5.04 -3.79 8.72
C VAL A 481 -4.27 -3.07 7.60
N LEU A 482 -3.75 -1.87 7.88
CA LEU A 482 -2.93 -1.11 6.94
C LEU A 482 -1.53 -1.71 6.74
N GLN A 483 -1.08 -2.54 7.68
CA GLN A 483 0.22 -3.22 7.59
C GLN A 483 0.21 -4.40 6.64
N ASP A 484 -0.97 -4.94 6.34
CA ASP A 484 -1.06 -6.09 5.44
C ASP A 484 -0.72 -5.70 4.01
N ASN A 485 -1.04 -4.45 3.62
CA ASN A 485 -0.85 -3.89 2.28
C ASN A 485 -1.28 -4.86 1.17
N GLU A 486 -2.30 -5.65 1.47
CA GLU A 486 -2.86 -6.65 0.59
C GLU A 486 -4.22 -6.18 0.10
N PRO A 487 -4.59 -6.43 -1.15
CA PRO A 487 -5.91 -6.08 -1.63
C PRO A 487 -6.96 -6.95 -0.95
N PHE A 488 -8.07 -6.35 -0.55
CA PHE A 488 -9.21 -7.07 0.05
C PHE A 488 -9.83 -8.07 -0.94
N THR A 489 -9.81 -7.74 -2.22
CA THR A 489 -10.14 -8.67 -3.30
C THR A 489 -8.92 -8.89 -4.18
N SER A 490 -8.73 -10.14 -4.60
CA SER A 490 -7.70 -10.53 -5.56
C SER A 490 -8.37 -10.99 -6.85
N LEU A 491 -7.68 -10.81 -7.96
CA LEU A 491 -8.12 -11.28 -9.26
C LEU A 491 -7.65 -12.73 -9.48
N TRP A 492 -8.51 -13.52 -10.07
CA TRP A 492 -8.20 -14.83 -10.61
C TRP A 492 -8.90 -14.98 -11.97
N GLY A 493 -8.12 -15.13 -13.02
CA GLY A 493 -8.66 -15.10 -14.37
C GLY A 493 -9.46 -13.82 -14.66
N ASP A 494 -9.00 -12.67 -14.12
CA ASP A 494 -9.64 -11.35 -14.17
C ASP A 494 -10.97 -11.20 -13.40
N ALA A 495 -11.46 -12.24 -12.74
CA ALA A 495 -12.62 -12.16 -11.84
C ALA A 495 -12.20 -11.87 -10.40
N SER A 496 -12.99 -11.05 -9.69
CA SER A 496 -12.72 -10.66 -8.30
C SER A 496 -13.12 -11.75 -7.30
N TYR A 497 -12.24 -12.05 -6.34
CA TYR A 497 -12.47 -12.94 -5.20
C TYR A 497 -12.04 -12.25 -3.90
N ILE A 498 -12.64 -12.62 -2.78
CA ILE A 498 -12.22 -12.10 -1.47
C ILE A 498 -10.94 -12.79 -1.02
N ASN A 499 -9.99 -12.00 -0.54
CA ASN A 499 -8.74 -12.48 0.05
C ASN A 499 -8.98 -12.89 1.52
N ASN A 500 -9.09 -14.19 1.77
CA ASN A 500 -9.30 -14.73 3.12
C ASN A 500 -8.10 -14.53 4.05
N ASP A 501 -6.88 -14.39 3.51
CA ASP A 501 -5.66 -14.22 4.32
C ASP A 501 -5.75 -12.99 5.21
N LEU A 502 -6.40 -11.91 4.73
CA LEU A 502 -6.63 -10.70 5.53
C LEU A 502 -7.48 -10.96 6.77
N PHE A 503 -8.55 -11.74 6.62
CA PHE A 503 -9.42 -12.08 7.75
C PHE A 503 -8.72 -13.02 8.72
N LEU A 504 -8.00 -14.01 8.21
CA LEU A 504 -7.23 -14.96 9.04
C LEU A 504 -6.13 -14.23 9.83
N ALA A 505 -5.45 -13.26 9.21
CA ALA A 505 -4.47 -12.43 9.90
C ALA A 505 -5.11 -11.63 11.05
N ARG A 506 -6.29 -11.04 10.82
CA ARG A 506 -6.99 -10.30 11.89
C ARG A 506 -7.44 -11.21 13.02
N LEU A 507 -7.98 -12.38 12.69
CA LEU A 507 -8.36 -13.37 13.72
C LEU A 507 -7.16 -13.80 14.57
N ALA A 508 -6.03 -14.07 13.92
CA ALA A 508 -4.78 -14.42 14.62
C ALA A 508 -4.29 -13.29 15.54
N ASP A 509 -4.34 -12.04 15.08
CA ASP A 509 -3.96 -10.87 15.88
C ASP A 509 -4.89 -10.63 17.07
N TRP A 510 -6.18 -10.94 16.89
CA TRP A 510 -7.17 -10.81 17.94
C TRP A 510 -7.15 -12.01 18.90
N GLY A 511 -6.40 -13.06 18.57
CA GLY A 511 -6.33 -14.29 19.36
C GLY A 511 -7.55 -15.18 19.22
N LEU A 512 -8.37 -15.00 18.18
CA LEU A 512 -9.60 -15.72 17.93
C LEU A 512 -9.36 -17.00 17.09
N SER A 513 -10.22 -18.01 17.32
CA SER A 513 -10.21 -19.24 16.50
C SER A 513 -10.84 -19.00 15.12
N ALA A 514 -10.27 -19.61 14.10
CA ALA A 514 -10.81 -19.55 12.74
C ALA A 514 -12.06 -20.43 12.51
N LYS A 515 -12.38 -21.36 13.43
CA LYS A 515 -13.49 -22.31 13.23
C LYS A 515 -14.85 -21.64 12.97
N ARG A 516 -15.17 -20.61 13.75
CA ARG A 516 -16.43 -19.86 13.59
C ARG A 516 -16.47 -19.09 12.27
N TYR A 517 -15.35 -18.51 11.91
CA TYR A 517 -15.19 -17.75 10.67
C TYR A 517 -15.40 -18.62 9.42
N ALA A 518 -14.83 -19.83 9.41
CA ALA A 518 -15.02 -20.77 8.29
C ALA A 518 -16.49 -21.12 8.04
N GLY A 519 -17.29 -21.22 9.11
CA GLY A 519 -18.74 -21.43 9.00
C GLY A 519 -19.52 -20.23 8.48
N GLU A 520 -19.04 -18.99 8.77
CA GLU A 520 -19.74 -17.76 8.37
C GLU A 520 -19.33 -17.26 6.97
N VAL A 521 -18.10 -17.50 6.56
CA VAL A 521 -17.56 -16.99 5.27
C VAL A 521 -17.55 -18.08 4.19
N GLY A 522 -17.77 -19.32 4.59
CA GLY A 522 -17.73 -20.47 3.67
C GLY A 522 -16.29 -20.80 3.25
N GLY A 523 -15.80 -21.95 3.68
CA GLY A 523 -14.50 -22.44 3.25
C GLY A 523 -13.74 -23.18 4.33
N THR A 524 -12.61 -23.78 3.95
CA THR A 524 -11.66 -24.37 4.88
C THR A 524 -10.80 -23.27 5.50
N ALA A 525 -10.83 -23.15 6.83
CA ALA A 525 -9.90 -22.30 7.53
C ALA A 525 -8.77 -23.14 8.10
N PRO A 526 -7.51 -22.70 8.03
CA PRO A 526 -6.43 -23.34 8.74
C PRO A 526 -6.71 -23.31 10.26
N ALA A 527 -6.19 -24.29 10.98
CA ALA A 527 -6.29 -24.33 12.42
C ALA A 527 -5.46 -23.19 13.03
N LEU A 528 -6.09 -22.08 13.37
CA LEU A 528 -5.44 -21.02 14.12
C LEU A 528 -5.44 -21.37 15.60
N PRO A 529 -4.29 -21.37 16.27
CA PRO A 529 -4.21 -21.63 17.69
C PRO A 529 -4.89 -20.49 18.47
N TRP A 530 -5.66 -20.85 19.48
CA TRP A 530 -6.22 -19.87 20.40
C TRP A 530 -5.12 -19.19 21.23
N ARG A 531 -5.13 -17.86 21.26
CA ARG A 531 -4.11 -17.04 21.90
C ARG A 531 -4.77 -16.12 22.94
N PRO A 532 -5.01 -16.58 24.17
CA PRO A 532 -5.77 -15.82 25.17
C PRO A 532 -5.16 -14.46 25.53
N LEU A 533 -3.84 -14.35 25.57
CA LEU A 533 -3.15 -13.06 25.82
C LEU A 533 -3.38 -12.05 24.69
N HIS A 534 -3.42 -12.50 23.43
CA HIS A 534 -3.76 -11.63 22.29
C HIS A 534 -5.22 -11.19 22.37
N MET A 535 -6.13 -12.08 22.76
CA MET A 535 -7.53 -11.75 22.95
C MET A 535 -7.73 -10.69 24.03
N LEU A 536 -7.09 -10.84 25.20
CA LEU A 536 -7.13 -9.85 26.28
C LEU A 536 -6.61 -8.48 25.83
N ARG A 537 -5.48 -8.45 25.11
CA ARG A 537 -4.93 -7.22 24.53
C ARG A 537 -5.86 -6.58 23.48
N SER A 538 -6.73 -7.35 22.87
CA SER A 538 -7.69 -6.90 21.85
C SER A 538 -9.03 -6.41 22.42
N LEU A 539 -9.29 -6.53 23.73
CA LEU A 539 -10.54 -6.04 24.34
C LEU A 539 -10.83 -4.55 24.07
N PRO A 540 -9.84 -3.61 24.17
CA PRO A 540 -10.08 -2.21 23.81
C PRO A 540 -10.43 -2.02 22.32
N LEU A 541 -9.91 -2.89 21.45
CA LEU A 541 -10.24 -2.91 20.04
C LEU A 541 -11.70 -3.32 19.83
N PHE A 542 -12.15 -4.42 20.42
CA PHE A 542 -13.53 -4.90 20.31
C PHE A 542 -14.51 -3.83 20.81
N TRP A 543 -14.19 -3.14 21.86
CA TRP A 543 -15.00 -2.03 22.34
C TRP A 543 -15.06 -0.87 21.31
N ARG A 544 -13.94 -0.52 20.68
CA ARG A 544 -13.90 0.49 19.60
C ARG A 544 -14.70 0.04 18.38
N MET A 545 -14.57 -1.21 17.97
CA MET A 545 -15.35 -1.80 16.88
C MET A 545 -16.84 -1.66 17.14
N GLN A 546 -17.31 -2.08 18.31
CA GLN A 546 -18.73 -1.97 18.70
C GLN A 546 -19.22 -0.52 18.75
N LYS A 547 -18.43 0.36 19.34
CA LYS A 547 -18.75 1.79 19.42
C LYS A 547 -18.86 2.41 18.02
N HIS A 548 -17.96 2.08 17.11
CA HIS A 548 -17.99 2.55 15.75
C HIS A 548 -19.22 2.02 15.00
N SER A 549 -19.45 0.72 15.04
CA SER A 549 -20.59 0.09 14.37
C SER A 549 -21.93 0.68 14.85
N ARG A 550 -22.09 0.84 16.17
CA ARG A 550 -23.30 1.44 16.74
C ARG A 550 -23.52 2.90 16.30
N ARG A 551 -22.46 3.68 16.16
CA ARG A 551 -22.56 5.08 15.70
C ARG A 551 -22.85 5.19 14.21
N SER A 552 -22.38 4.25 13.42
CA SER A 552 -22.57 4.26 11.97
C SER A 552 -23.98 3.89 11.55
N LEU A 553 -24.63 2.96 12.24
CA LEU A 553 -25.96 2.45 11.85
C LEU A 553 -27.04 3.54 11.72
N PRO A 554 -27.22 4.49 12.67
CA PRO A 554 -28.21 5.54 12.52
C PRO A 554 -27.96 6.53 11.36
N ALA A 555 -26.69 6.65 10.94
CA ALA A 555 -26.34 7.54 9.82
C ALA A 555 -26.68 6.93 8.45
N LEU A 556 -26.89 5.62 8.39
CA LEU A 556 -27.10 4.91 7.13
C LEU A 556 -28.41 5.32 6.44
N GLU A 557 -29.49 5.45 7.20
CA GLU A 557 -30.80 5.87 6.67
C GLU A 557 -30.72 7.26 6.03
N HIS A 558 -30.10 8.20 6.73
CA HIS A 558 -29.94 9.57 6.24
C HIS A 558 -29.07 9.62 4.98
N GLN A 559 -27.99 8.85 4.95
CA GLN A 559 -27.10 8.78 3.77
C GLN A 559 -27.82 8.14 2.57
N LEU A 560 -28.61 7.07 2.79
CA LEU A 560 -29.38 6.47 1.71
C LEU A 560 -30.39 7.48 1.13
N HIS A 561 -31.07 8.24 1.99
CA HIS A 561 -31.98 9.28 1.54
C HIS A 561 -31.27 10.34 0.68
N ARG A 562 -30.09 10.78 1.06
CA ARG A 562 -29.25 11.68 0.25
C ARG A 562 -28.90 11.09 -1.11
N PHE A 563 -28.42 9.84 -1.15
CA PHE A 563 -28.14 9.16 -2.41
C PHE A 563 -29.37 9.06 -3.32
N ASN A 564 -30.54 8.78 -2.75
CA ASN A 564 -31.78 8.74 -3.52
C ASN A 564 -32.17 10.12 -4.10
N GLU A 565 -31.98 11.21 -3.36
CA GLU A 565 -32.23 12.57 -3.87
C GLU A 565 -31.19 12.97 -4.94
N GLU A 566 -29.94 12.61 -4.77
CA GLU A 566 -28.89 12.78 -5.80
C GLU A 566 -29.25 12.03 -7.09
N LEU A 567 -29.69 10.77 -6.99
CA LEU A 567 -30.11 9.98 -8.15
C LEU A 567 -31.27 10.61 -8.89
N LYS A 568 -32.27 11.12 -8.16
CA LYS A 568 -33.40 11.83 -8.76
C LYS A 568 -32.92 13.03 -9.58
N ARG A 569 -32.02 13.85 -9.03
CA ARG A 569 -31.45 15.01 -9.74
C ARG A 569 -30.71 14.61 -11.00
N LEU A 570 -29.86 13.55 -10.92
CA LEU A 570 -29.12 13.05 -12.08
C LEU A 570 -30.05 12.53 -13.19
N THR A 571 -31.10 11.81 -12.82
CA THR A 571 -32.06 11.27 -13.80
C THR A 571 -32.90 12.35 -14.48
N PHE A 572 -33.19 13.48 -13.79
CA PHE A 572 -33.92 14.62 -14.37
C PHE A 572 -33.02 15.56 -15.17
N SER A 573 -31.71 15.51 -15.01
CA SER A 573 -30.78 16.44 -15.66
C SER A 573 -30.24 15.94 -17.02
N ASN A 574 -30.75 14.85 -17.59
CA ASN A 574 -30.19 14.18 -18.76
C ASN A 574 -28.70 13.84 -18.60
N ALA A 575 -28.31 13.37 -17.40
CA ALA A 575 -26.95 12.97 -17.10
C ALA A 575 -26.48 11.89 -18.11
N ASN A 576 -25.20 11.97 -18.50
CA ASN A 576 -24.59 10.92 -19.33
C ASN A 576 -24.41 9.63 -18.52
N GLY A 577 -24.22 8.51 -19.23
CA GLY A 577 -24.03 7.19 -18.59
C GLY A 577 -22.86 7.14 -17.62
N GLN A 578 -21.79 7.90 -17.86
CA GLN A 578 -20.63 7.98 -16.98
C GLN A 578 -20.99 8.60 -15.61
N ALA A 579 -21.75 9.69 -15.58
CA ALA A 579 -22.17 10.34 -14.33
C ALA A 579 -23.05 9.42 -13.47
N LEU A 580 -23.93 8.64 -14.11
CA LEU A 580 -24.75 7.64 -13.45
C LEU A 580 -23.90 6.46 -12.92
N ALA A 581 -22.92 6.02 -13.70
CA ALA A 581 -21.99 4.98 -13.28
C ALA A 581 -21.13 5.43 -12.08
N ASP A 582 -20.58 6.64 -12.11
CA ASP A 582 -19.79 7.21 -11.00
C ASP A 582 -20.64 7.38 -9.73
N TRP A 583 -21.88 7.79 -9.88
CA TRP A 583 -22.83 7.84 -8.75
C TRP A 583 -23.05 6.44 -8.17
N PHE A 584 -23.27 5.41 -9.01
CA PHE A 584 -23.47 4.03 -8.57
C PHE A 584 -22.25 3.49 -7.85
N VAL A 585 -21.04 3.77 -8.33
CA VAL A 585 -19.81 3.38 -7.66
C VAL A 585 -19.73 3.97 -6.25
N ARG A 586 -20.02 5.28 -6.08
CA ARG A 586 -20.05 5.92 -4.75
C ARG A 586 -21.10 5.29 -3.83
N PHE A 587 -22.26 4.99 -4.38
CA PHE A 587 -23.33 4.31 -3.64
C PHE A 587 -22.92 2.88 -3.25
N TYR A 588 -22.34 2.12 -4.17
CA TYR A 588 -21.88 0.76 -3.91
C TYR A 588 -20.77 0.72 -2.85
N VAL A 589 -19.82 1.64 -2.91
CA VAL A 589 -18.77 1.82 -1.88
C VAL A 589 -19.42 2.07 -0.51
N PHE A 590 -20.40 2.96 -0.45
CA PHE A 590 -21.16 3.24 0.78
C PHE A 590 -21.83 1.97 1.34
N VAL A 591 -22.49 1.17 0.49
CA VAL A 591 -23.15 -0.08 0.88
C VAL A 591 -22.12 -1.10 1.43
N VAL A 592 -21.00 -1.27 0.76
CA VAL A 592 -19.96 -2.22 1.20
C VAL A 592 -19.35 -1.78 2.53
N GLN A 593 -19.05 -0.50 2.70
CA GLN A 593 -18.56 0.05 3.97
C GLN A 593 -19.58 -0.14 5.11
N GLY A 594 -20.86 0.09 4.83
CA GLY A 594 -21.96 -0.17 5.76
C GLY A 594 -22.05 -1.65 6.16
N ASN A 595 -21.92 -2.54 5.19
CA ASN A 595 -21.92 -4.00 5.45
C ASN A 595 -20.77 -4.43 6.35
N VAL A 596 -19.55 -3.85 6.21
CA VAL A 596 -18.44 -4.11 7.13
C VAL A 596 -18.80 -3.71 8.57
N CYS A 597 -19.46 -2.56 8.75
CA CYS A 597 -19.93 -2.12 10.07
C CYS A 597 -21.01 -3.05 10.65
N ILE A 598 -21.94 -3.50 9.82
CA ILE A 598 -23.01 -4.42 10.21
C ILE A 598 -22.44 -5.80 10.55
N ALA A 599 -21.55 -6.35 9.73
CA ALA A 599 -20.88 -7.62 9.99
C ALA A 599 -20.12 -7.58 11.32
N THR A 600 -19.48 -6.45 11.63
CA THR A 600 -18.80 -6.22 12.91
C THR A 600 -19.79 -6.20 14.09
N ALA A 601 -20.94 -5.55 13.93
CA ALA A 601 -22.01 -5.53 14.94
C ALA A 601 -22.60 -6.93 15.16
N LEU A 602 -22.80 -7.68 14.08
CA LEU A 602 -23.27 -9.06 14.11
C LEU A 602 -22.29 -10.01 14.81
N ALA A 603 -20.99 -9.89 14.50
CA ALA A 603 -19.95 -10.73 15.11
C ALA A 603 -19.83 -10.50 16.62
N SER A 604 -20.13 -9.29 17.10
CA SER A 604 -20.06 -8.92 18.51
C SER A 604 -21.39 -9.10 19.27
N SER A 605 -22.50 -9.35 18.58
CA SER A 605 -23.79 -9.58 19.21
C SER A 605 -23.99 -11.06 19.56
N GLY A 606 -24.28 -11.35 20.84
CA GLY A 606 -24.78 -12.67 21.25
C GLY A 606 -26.12 -13.01 20.59
N GLY A 607 -26.73 -14.14 20.94
CA GLY A 607 -28.07 -14.52 20.48
C GLY A 607 -29.10 -13.38 20.65
N ASP A 608 -30.24 -13.49 20.00
CA ASP A 608 -31.27 -12.42 20.02
C ASP A 608 -32.15 -12.55 21.26
N ALA A 609 -31.70 -11.94 22.37
CA ALA A 609 -32.48 -11.89 23.60
C ALA A 609 -33.73 -11.01 23.50
N LEU A 610 -33.90 -10.22 22.42
CA LEU A 610 -35.00 -9.26 22.26
C LEU A 610 -36.08 -9.77 21.28
N GLY A 611 -36.15 -11.07 21.05
CA GLY A 611 -37.31 -11.66 20.40
C GLY A 611 -37.08 -12.52 19.16
N ARG A 612 -35.85 -12.75 18.74
CA ARG A 612 -35.57 -13.67 17.63
C ARG A 612 -34.51 -14.73 18.03
N PRO A 613 -34.78 -16.02 17.95
CA PRO A 613 -33.81 -17.07 18.24
C PRO A 613 -32.66 -17.04 17.26
N ALA A 614 -31.43 -17.25 17.73
CA ALA A 614 -30.23 -17.30 16.87
C ALA A 614 -30.31 -18.35 15.76
N THR A 615 -31.14 -19.36 15.93
CA THR A 615 -31.37 -20.45 14.97
C THR A 615 -32.17 -20.04 13.72
N VAL A 616 -32.97 -18.97 13.80
CA VAL A 616 -33.72 -18.42 12.65
C VAL A 616 -32.76 -17.79 11.64
N TYR A 617 -31.63 -17.40 12.07
CA TYR A 617 -30.59 -16.73 11.31
C TYR A 617 -29.86 -17.59 10.30
N GLN A 618 -29.47 -18.80 10.69
CA GLN A 618 -28.80 -19.72 9.77
C GLN A 618 -29.74 -20.13 8.65
N HIS A 619 -31.05 -20.18 8.95
CA HIS A 619 -32.09 -20.50 7.98
C HIS A 619 -32.39 -19.32 7.05
N ASP A 620 -32.41 -18.06 7.57
CA ASP A 620 -32.71 -16.85 6.78
C ASP A 620 -31.53 -16.48 5.87
N LEU A 621 -30.28 -16.75 6.24
CA LEU A 621 -29.11 -16.56 5.38
C LEU A 621 -29.04 -17.57 4.23
N GLY A 622 -29.64 -18.78 4.39
CA GLY A 622 -29.76 -19.80 3.36
C GLY A 622 -30.99 -19.68 2.47
N GLN A 623 -32.03 -19.01 2.92
CA GLN A 623 -33.28 -18.78 2.19
C GLN A 623 -33.47 -17.32 1.88
N THR A 624 -32.57 -16.75 1.09
CA THR A 624 -32.90 -15.51 0.41
C THR A 624 -34.09 -15.76 -0.49
N PRO A 625 -35.15 -14.94 -0.42
CA PRO A 625 -36.23 -15.00 -1.37
C PRO A 625 -35.64 -15.00 -2.77
N HIS A 626 -36.15 -15.89 -3.63
CA HIS A 626 -35.66 -16.08 -4.98
C HIS A 626 -35.38 -14.75 -5.63
N ARG A 627 -34.10 -14.46 -5.84
CA ARG A 627 -33.70 -13.30 -6.61
C ARG A 627 -34.23 -13.52 -8.01
N LEU A 628 -34.96 -12.55 -8.52
CA LEU A 628 -35.39 -12.58 -9.90
C LEU A 628 -34.11 -12.64 -10.76
N PRO A 629 -34.10 -13.38 -11.86
CA PRO A 629 -32.90 -13.52 -12.70
C PRO A 629 -32.21 -12.22 -13.03
N TRP A 630 -32.98 -11.14 -13.24
CA TRP A 630 -32.48 -9.79 -13.51
C TRP A 630 -31.91 -9.09 -12.26
N GLU A 631 -32.14 -9.55 -11.05
CA GLU A 631 -31.52 -9.05 -9.81
C GLU A 631 -30.09 -9.59 -9.63
N THR A 632 -29.82 -10.72 -10.22
CA THR A 632 -28.52 -11.38 -10.18
C THR A 632 -27.76 -11.30 -11.49
N ASP A 633 -28.46 -11.13 -12.60
CA ASP A 633 -27.90 -10.98 -13.93
C ASP A 633 -28.52 -9.77 -14.64
N PRO A 634 -27.80 -8.66 -14.75
CA PRO A 634 -28.28 -7.45 -15.42
C PRO A 634 -28.60 -7.64 -16.91
N ALA A 635 -28.04 -8.67 -17.55
CA ALA A 635 -28.31 -8.99 -18.96
C ALA A 635 -29.61 -9.76 -19.17
N SER A 636 -30.22 -10.29 -18.10
CA SER A 636 -31.46 -11.03 -18.20
C SER A 636 -32.65 -10.17 -18.66
N PRO A 637 -33.55 -10.69 -19.52
CA PRO A 637 -34.76 -9.98 -19.95
C PRO A 637 -35.64 -9.57 -18.76
N ARG A 638 -36.11 -8.32 -18.78
CA ARG A 638 -36.91 -7.74 -17.70
C ARG A 638 -38.35 -7.58 -18.11
N PRO A 639 -39.26 -7.78 -17.16
CA PRO A 639 -40.62 -7.30 -17.38
C PRO A 639 -40.63 -5.76 -17.45
N ALA A 640 -41.51 -5.20 -18.24
CA ALA A 640 -41.70 -3.74 -18.47
C ALA A 640 -42.27 -3.01 -17.22
N ALA A 641 -41.96 -3.46 -16.03
CA ALA A 641 -42.48 -2.92 -14.76
C ALA A 641 -41.73 -1.67 -14.32
N GLN A 642 -42.44 -0.78 -13.65
CA GLN A 642 -41.88 0.42 -13.04
C GLN A 642 -40.85 0.07 -11.97
N PRO A 643 -39.77 0.89 -11.80
CA PRO A 643 -38.76 0.66 -10.77
C PRO A 643 -39.40 0.56 -9.39
N LEU A 644 -39.05 -0.48 -8.63
CA LEU A 644 -39.55 -0.64 -7.28
C LEU A 644 -39.14 0.52 -6.35
N PRO A 645 -40.04 1.03 -5.49
CA PRO A 645 -39.67 2.07 -4.53
C PRO A 645 -38.60 1.53 -3.54
N LEU A 646 -37.74 2.43 -3.03
CA LEU A 646 -36.80 2.08 -1.98
C LEU A 646 -37.55 1.67 -0.72
N GLN A 647 -37.04 0.67 -0.02
CA GLN A 647 -37.60 0.25 1.28
C GLN A 647 -37.23 1.26 2.35
N ALA A 648 -38.17 1.55 3.25
CA ALA A 648 -37.90 2.33 4.44
C ALA A 648 -36.92 1.57 5.38
N PHE A 649 -36.16 2.30 6.18
CA PHE A 649 -35.31 1.73 7.21
C PHE A 649 -36.18 0.92 8.21
N PRO A 650 -35.70 -0.26 8.67
CA PRO A 650 -36.43 -1.08 9.61
C PRO A 650 -36.84 -0.29 10.86
N ALA A 651 -38.11 -0.21 11.15
CA ALA A 651 -38.65 0.49 12.32
C ALA A 651 -38.31 -0.31 13.60
N TRP A 652 -37.38 0.20 14.41
CA TRP A 652 -37.07 -0.41 15.67
C TRP A 652 -37.88 0.18 16.83
N PRO A 653 -38.47 -0.64 17.67
CA PRO A 653 -39.09 -0.18 18.89
C PRO A 653 -38.17 0.61 19.81
N ALA A 654 -38.69 1.46 20.67
CA ALA A 654 -37.88 2.32 21.53
C ALA A 654 -36.90 1.57 22.43
N HIS A 655 -37.30 0.42 22.96
CA HIS A 655 -36.44 -0.43 23.79
C HIS A 655 -35.29 -1.03 22.97
N VAL A 656 -35.51 -1.38 21.69
CA VAL A 656 -34.46 -1.87 20.78
C VAL A 656 -33.45 -0.77 20.43
N ARG A 657 -33.93 0.44 20.15
CA ARG A 657 -33.07 1.62 19.96
C ARG A 657 -32.23 1.92 21.22
N LEU A 658 -32.81 1.78 22.40
CA LEU A 658 -32.08 1.96 23.66
C LEU A 658 -31.04 0.85 23.85
N ALA A 659 -31.40 -0.42 23.63
CA ALA A 659 -30.46 -1.54 23.69
C ALA A 659 -29.30 -1.37 22.73
N HIS A 660 -29.55 -0.90 21.48
CA HIS A 660 -28.54 -0.56 20.50
C HIS A 660 -27.60 0.56 21.00
N ARG A 661 -28.14 1.64 21.57
CA ARG A 661 -27.34 2.74 22.12
C ARG A 661 -26.44 2.29 23.27
N LEU A 662 -26.97 1.45 24.15
CA LEU A 662 -26.24 0.93 25.31
C LEU A 662 -25.30 -0.22 24.98
N GLY A 663 -25.42 -0.81 23.79
CA GLY A 663 -24.58 -1.96 23.34
C GLY A 663 -24.91 -3.24 24.10
N LEU A 664 -26.16 -3.42 24.42
CA LEU A 664 -26.62 -4.63 25.09
C LEU A 664 -26.54 -5.85 24.14
N PRO A 665 -26.28 -7.05 24.66
CA PRO A 665 -26.33 -8.29 23.87
C PRO A 665 -27.77 -8.54 23.39
N GLY A 666 -27.91 -9.43 22.39
CA GLY A 666 -29.25 -9.84 21.90
C GLY A 666 -29.81 -9.01 20.76
N MET A 667 -28.96 -8.24 20.08
CA MET A 667 -29.35 -7.40 18.96
C MET A 667 -29.20 -8.05 17.57
N ARG A 668 -28.79 -9.31 17.52
CA ARG A 668 -28.43 -9.98 16.26
C ARG A 668 -29.53 -9.90 15.21
N GLY A 669 -30.80 -10.17 15.58
CA GLY A 669 -31.95 -10.10 14.72
C GLY A 669 -32.20 -8.78 14.05
N HIS A 670 -32.01 -7.75 14.82
CA HIS A 670 -32.21 -6.40 14.31
C HIS A 670 -31.09 -5.96 13.38
N TYR A 671 -29.85 -6.39 13.63
CA TYR A 671 -28.73 -6.10 12.72
C TYR A 671 -28.87 -6.82 11.38
N VAL A 672 -29.44 -8.02 11.33
CA VAL A 672 -29.72 -8.71 10.06
C VAL A 672 -30.83 -7.99 9.29
N GLN A 673 -31.86 -7.48 9.95
CA GLN A 673 -32.86 -6.67 9.26
C GLN A 673 -32.22 -5.47 8.54
N VAL A 674 -31.20 -4.84 9.15
CA VAL A 674 -30.43 -3.77 8.50
C VAL A 674 -29.62 -4.29 7.32
N ARG A 675 -29.01 -5.47 7.45
CA ARG A 675 -28.26 -6.10 6.35
C ARG A 675 -29.17 -6.43 5.17
N GLU A 676 -30.33 -7.00 5.43
CA GLU A 676 -31.36 -7.30 4.42
C GLU A 676 -31.83 -6.02 3.72
N TRP A 677 -32.14 -5.00 4.52
CA TRP A 677 -32.53 -3.68 4.02
C TRP A 677 -31.49 -3.07 3.08
N TYR A 678 -30.20 -3.17 3.42
CA TYR A 678 -29.11 -2.73 2.54
C TYR A 678 -29.10 -3.46 1.22
N ARG A 679 -29.15 -4.78 1.27
CA ARG A 679 -29.12 -5.64 0.08
C ARG A 679 -30.28 -5.33 -0.85
N ASP A 680 -31.49 -5.26 -0.31
CA ASP A 680 -32.68 -5.02 -1.09
C ASP A 680 -32.66 -3.62 -1.75
N ASN A 681 -32.21 -2.60 -1.02
CA ASN A 681 -32.09 -1.27 -1.60
C ASN A 681 -30.98 -1.16 -2.64
N LEU A 682 -29.86 -1.90 -2.48
CA LEU A 682 -28.81 -1.97 -3.51
C LEU A 682 -29.40 -2.48 -4.84
N MET A 683 -30.18 -3.56 -4.77
CA MET A 683 -30.78 -4.16 -5.97
C MET A 683 -31.83 -3.23 -6.61
N ARG A 684 -32.66 -2.56 -5.80
CA ARG A 684 -33.65 -1.60 -6.29
C ARG A 684 -33.00 -0.40 -6.96
N ILE A 685 -31.90 0.12 -6.40
CA ILE A 685 -31.14 1.21 -7.00
C ILE A 685 -30.48 0.79 -8.29
N PHE A 686 -29.88 -0.39 -8.34
CA PHE A 686 -29.29 -0.93 -9.55
C PHE A 686 -30.32 -1.03 -10.69
N PHE A 687 -31.53 -1.49 -10.39
CA PHE A 687 -32.61 -1.54 -11.35
C PHE A 687 -33.03 -0.13 -11.85
N ARG A 688 -33.18 0.84 -10.95
CA ARG A 688 -33.46 2.22 -11.31
C ARG A 688 -32.40 2.83 -12.21
N LEU A 689 -31.13 2.55 -11.87
CA LEU A 689 -29.99 3.04 -12.64
C LEU A 689 -30.03 2.50 -14.08
N HIS A 690 -30.31 1.21 -14.24
CA HIS A 690 -30.43 0.62 -15.57
C HIS A 690 -31.51 1.33 -16.41
N HIS A 691 -32.65 1.67 -15.81
CA HIS A 691 -33.71 2.39 -16.54
C HIS A 691 -33.35 3.85 -16.82
N ALA A 692 -32.61 4.49 -15.92
CA ALA A 692 -32.16 5.88 -16.07
C ALA A 692 -30.99 6.04 -17.05
N MET A 693 -30.21 4.99 -17.28
CA MET A 693 -29.03 5.00 -18.15
C MET A 693 -29.46 5.25 -19.61
N PRO A 694 -28.81 6.19 -20.33
CA PRO A 694 -29.04 6.38 -21.76
C PRO A 694 -28.90 5.06 -22.55
N LEU A 695 -29.76 4.85 -23.53
CA LEU A 695 -29.76 3.60 -24.32
C LEU A 695 -28.43 3.30 -24.99
N ALA A 696 -27.72 4.34 -25.45
CA ALA A 696 -26.41 4.20 -26.07
C ALA A 696 -25.32 3.69 -25.10
N ASP A 697 -25.44 4.02 -23.80
CA ASP A 697 -24.44 3.67 -22.77
C ASP A 697 -24.71 2.30 -22.12
N ARG A 698 -25.94 1.79 -22.22
CA ARG A 698 -26.33 0.49 -21.63
C ARG A 698 -25.48 -0.69 -22.08
N PRO A 699 -25.17 -0.85 -23.39
CA PRO A 699 -24.34 -1.97 -23.83
C PRO A 699 -22.95 -1.98 -23.20
N HIS A 700 -22.39 -0.81 -22.91
CA HIS A 700 -21.07 -0.72 -22.28
C HIS A 700 -21.12 -1.13 -20.80
N TRP A 701 -22.04 -0.54 -20.02
CA TRP A 701 -22.08 -0.72 -18.58
C TRP A 701 -22.77 -2.00 -18.11
N PHE A 702 -23.78 -2.45 -18.83
CA PHE A 702 -24.58 -3.62 -18.48
C PHE A 702 -24.26 -4.87 -19.28
N ALA A 703 -23.27 -4.83 -20.17
CA ALA A 703 -22.74 -6.05 -20.76
C ALA A 703 -22.17 -6.96 -19.67
N PRO A 704 -22.29 -8.28 -19.82
CA PRO A 704 -21.58 -9.22 -18.96
C PRO A 704 -20.08 -8.95 -19.00
N HIS A 705 -19.45 -8.87 -17.82
CA HIS A 705 -18.00 -8.74 -17.76
C HIS A 705 -17.34 -9.98 -18.38
N PRO A 706 -16.29 -9.85 -19.20
CA PRO A 706 -15.71 -11.00 -19.90
C PRO A 706 -15.14 -12.05 -18.94
N ALA A 707 -14.71 -11.65 -17.75
CA ALA A 707 -14.19 -12.57 -16.76
C ALA A 707 -15.33 -13.23 -15.95
N ALA A 708 -15.46 -14.54 -16.06
CA ALA A 708 -16.39 -15.33 -15.26
C ALA A 708 -15.69 -15.90 -14.03
N ARG A 709 -16.40 -15.96 -12.87
CA ARG A 709 -15.92 -16.71 -11.72
C ARG A 709 -16.10 -18.19 -11.95
N THR A 710 -15.00 -18.86 -12.25
CA THR A 710 -14.98 -20.31 -12.49
C THR A 710 -14.87 -21.13 -11.21
N GLN A 711 -14.31 -20.54 -10.14
CA GLN A 711 -14.15 -21.19 -8.85
C GLN A 711 -15.30 -20.82 -7.90
N GLN A 712 -15.87 -21.82 -7.24
CA GLN A 712 -16.88 -21.65 -6.21
C GLN A 712 -16.29 -22.00 -4.84
N GLY A 713 -16.80 -21.36 -3.79
CA GLY A 713 -16.32 -21.58 -2.43
C GLY A 713 -14.96 -20.94 -2.15
N SER A 714 -14.17 -21.58 -1.30
CA SER A 714 -12.83 -21.15 -0.94
C SER A 714 -11.78 -22.05 -1.57
N PHE A 715 -10.73 -21.47 -2.08
CA PHE A 715 -9.63 -22.18 -2.73
C PHE A 715 -8.31 -21.43 -2.51
N TRP A 716 -7.22 -22.15 -2.65
CA TRP A 716 -5.91 -21.53 -2.72
C TRP A 716 -5.68 -21.05 -4.15
N GLN A 717 -5.45 -19.77 -4.29
CA GLN A 717 -4.76 -19.24 -5.44
C GLN A 717 -3.30 -19.59 -5.23
N ASP A 718 -2.94 -20.74 -5.74
CA ASP A 718 -1.55 -20.96 -6.02
C ASP A 718 -1.27 -20.17 -7.31
N GLY A 719 -0.27 -19.29 -7.30
CA GLY A 719 0.42 -18.99 -8.52
C GLY A 719 1.06 -20.26 -9.08
N HIS A 720 0.61 -21.43 -8.58
CA HIS A 720 1.14 -22.74 -8.79
C HIS A 720 -0.01 -23.71 -8.71
N SER A 721 -0.27 -24.42 -9.79
CA SER A 721 -1.05 -25.64 -9.71
C SER A 721 -0.29 -26.59 -8.79
N SER A 722 -0.99 -27.12 -7.81
CA SER A 722 -0.53 -28.12 -6.84
C SER A 722 -0.25 -29.50 -7.44
N THR A 723 0.18 -29.57 -8.67
CA THR A 723 0.78 -30.78 -9.22
C THR A 723 2.28 -30.72 -8.94
N GLU A 724 2.66 -30.81 -7.66
CA GLU A 724 3.96 -31.34 -7.25
C GLU A 724 4.05 -32.79 -7.65
N GLN A 725 4.12 -33.07 -8.94
CA GLN A 725 4.68 -34.28 -9.48
C GLN A 725 6.10 -33.94 -9.95
N GLY A 726 7.08 -34.20 -9.12
CA GLY A 726 8.48 -33.88 -9.37
C GLY A 726 8.91 -32.49 -8.86
N ALA A 727 10.20 -32.17 -8.98
CA ALA A 727 10.82 -30.93 -8.53
C ALA A 727 10.39 -29.66 -9.34
N GLY A 728 9.35 -29.74 -10.16
CA GLY A 728 8.85 -28.68 -11.04
C GLY A 728 7.86 -27.72 -10.38
N PHE A 729 7.69 -26.51 -10.96
CA PHE A 729 6.71 -25.53 -10.51
C PHE A 729 6.28 -24.61 -11.63
N VAL A 730 5.05 -24.07 -11.53
CA VAL A 730 4.52 -23.05 -12.45
C VAL A 730 5.07 -21.67 -12.08
N ILE A 731 5.55 -20.92 -13.07
CA ILE A 731 5.98 -19.53 -12.93
C ILE A 731 4.79 -18.60 -13.20
N PHE A 732 4.07 -18.82 -14.30
CA PHE A 732 2.87 -18.11 -14.67
C PHE A 732 1.86 -19.08 -15.31
N PRO A 733 0.59 -19.10 -14.84
CA PRO A 733 -0.41 -20.04 -15.34
C PRO A 733 -0.86 -19.72 -16.77
N GLY A 734 -1.42 -20.67 -17.46
CA GLY A 734 -2.04 -20.54 -18.77
C GLY A 734 -1.96 -21.81 -19.60
N ALA A 735 -2.66 -21.81 -20.74
CA ALA A 735 -2.74 -22.93 -21.65
C ALA A 735 -2.31 -22.52 -23.07
N VAL A 736 -1.43 -23.28 -23.67
CA VAL A 736 -0.94 -23.06 -25.04
C VAL A 736 -0.73 -24.40 -25.75
N GLU A 737 -1.14 -24.50 -27.00
CA GLU A 737 -0.78 -25.59 -27.89
C GLU A 737 0.17 -25.09 -28.96
N GLY A 738 1.22 -25.85 -29.22
CA GLY A 738 2.24 -25.43 -30.20
C GLY A 738 3.38 -26.46 -30.30
N VAL A 739 4.39 -26.10 -31.06
CA VAL A 739 5.59 -26.92 -31.26
C VAL A 739 6.59 -26.60 -30.15
N LEU A 740 7.05 -27.63 -29.44
CA LEU A 740 8.03 -27.48 -28.37
C LEU A 740 9.42 -27.15 -28.96
N GLY A 741 9.98 -26.05 -28.56
CA GLY A 741 11.21 -25.48 -29.10
C GLY A 741 11.00 -24.31 -30.05
N ASP A 742 9.78 -24.14 -30.58
CA ASP A 742 9.39 -23.01 -31.44
C ASP A 742 8.28 -22.15 -30.76
N ASP A 743 7.01 -22.54 -30.87
CA ASP A 743 5.88 -21.80 -30.22
C ASP A 743 5.98 -21.80 -28.70
N ILE A 744 6.37 -22.95 -28.13
CA ILE A 744 6.60 -23.15 -26.70
C ILE A 744 8.12 -23.27 -26.52
N LEU A 745 8.72 -22.18 -26.09
CA LEU A 745 10.17 -22.11 -25.91
C LEU A 745 10.64 -23.10 -24.85
N LEU A 746 11.67 -23.88 -25.16
CA LEU A 746 12.32 -24.79 -24.23
C LEU A 746 13.76 -24.36 -23.99
N VAL A 747 14.05 -23.95 -22.75
CA VAL A 747 15.38 -23.50 -22.31
C VAL A 747 15.88 -24.30 -21.10
N ASP A 748 17.19 -24.39 -20.95
CA ASP A 748 17.79 -25.12 -19.83
C ASP A 748 17.73 -24.33 -18.52
N THR A 749 17.89 -23.01 -18.58
CA THR A 749 17.99 -22.14 -17.39
C THR A 749 17.07 -20.92 -17.50
N LEU A 750 16.64 -20.39 -16.34
CA LEU A 750 15.88 -19.15 -16.21
C LEU A 750 16.80 -17.91 -16.35
N ASP A 751 17.54 -17.83 -17.44
CA ASP A 751 18.45 -16.72 -17.68
C ASP A 751 17.66 -15.49 -18.19
N PRO A 752 17.74 -14.33 -17.53
CA PRO A 752 17.10 -13.10 -18.00
C PRO A 752 17.66 -12.60 -19.35
N GLY A 753 18.83 -13.05 -19.75
CA GLY A 753 19.41 -12.77 -21.07
C GLY A 753 18.55 -13.25 -22.26
N HIS A 754 17.65 -14.21 -22.04
CA HIS A 754 16.67 -14.68 -23.03
C HIS A 754 15.41 -13.78 -23.14
N TYR A 755 15.48 -12.52 -22.70
CA TYR A 755 14.30 -11.62 -22.71
C TYR A 755 13.57 -11.57 -24.06
N ALA A 756 14.31 -11.41 -25.16
CA ALA A 756 13.72 -11.35 -26.51
C ALA A 756 12.98 -12.64 -26.87
N ASP A 757 13.53 -13.78 -26.52
CA ASP A 757 12.93 -15.08 -26.76
C ASP A 757 11.67 -15.28 -25.89
N TYR A 758 11.74 -14.91 -24.62
CA TYR A 758 10.57 -14.94 -23.70
C TYR A 758 9.43 -14.06 -24.18
N LYS A 759 9.75 -12.87 -24.70
CA LYS A 759 8.74 -11.94 -25.24
C LYS A 759 8.03 -12.52 -26.44
N ASN A 760 8.74 -13.18 -27.33
CA ASN A 760 8.22 -13.70 -28.60
C ASN A 760 7.53 -15.07 -28.44
N ALA A 761 7.92 -15.90 -27.48
CA ALA A 761 7.34 -17.21 -27.25
C ALA A 761 5.87 -17.10 -26.81
N ARG A 762 5.06 -18.09 -27.14
CA ARG A 762 3.67 -18.22 -26.68
C ARG A 762 3.60 -18.79 -25.26
N ALA A 763 4.52 -19.68 -24.91
CA ALA A 763 4.74 -20.21 -23.56
C ALA A 763 6.23 -20.55 -23.37
N VAL A 764 6.67 -20.71 -22.13
CA VAL A 764 8.08 -21.02 -21.81
C VAL A 764 8.15 -22.21 -20.85
N VAL A 765 8.92 -23.22 -21.24
CA VAL A 765 9.28 -24.37 -20.40
C VAL A 765 10.78 -24.30 -20.09
N VAL A 766 11.11 -24.37 -18.83
CA VAL A 766 12.49 -24.25 -18.34
C VAL A 766 12.86 -25.52 -17.56
N ARG A 767 14.08 -25.98 -17.68
CA ARG A 767 14.53 -27.18 -16.95
C ARG A 767 15.07 -26.87 -15.57
N MET A 768 15.70 -25.71 -15.39
CA MET A 768 16.37 -25.36 -14.14
C MET A 768 16.14 -23.87 -13.81
N GLY A 769 15.95 -23.56 -12.53
CA GLY A 769 15.88 -22.20 -12.04
C GLY A 769 15.10 -22.03 -10.77
N GLY A 770 15.29 -20.93 -10.11
CA GLY A 770 14.57 -20.53 -8.92
C GLY A 770 13.28 -19.78 -9.27
N ARG A 771 12.28 -19.91 -8.41
CA ARG A 771 10.97 -19.26 -8.53
C ARG A 771 11.06 -17.76 -8.32
N LEU A 772 12.02 -17.31 -7.51
CA LEU A 772 12.28 -15.93 -7.19
C LEU A 772 13.42 -15.33 -8.03
N SER A 773 13.99 -16.10 -8.97
CA SER A 773 15.05 -15.62 -9.86
C SER A 773 14.56 -14.48 -10.77
N HIS A 774 15.49 -13.72 -11.31
CA HIS A 774 15.21 -12.61 -12.24
C HIS A 774 14.45 -13.07 -13.49
N GLY A 775 14.81 -14.24 -14.05
CA GLY A 775 14.11 -14.79 -15.21
C GLY A 775 12.66 -15.20 -14.89
N ALA A 776 12.40 -15.73 -13.69
CA ALA A 776 11.03 -16.04 -13.27
C ALA A 776 10.20 -14.76 -13.08
N THR A 777 10.79 -13.74 -12.50
CA THR A 777 10.14 -12.43 -12.34
C THR A 777 9.79 -11.84 -13.68
N LEU A 778 10.72 -11.88 -14.64
CA LEU A 778 10.52 -11.40 -15.99
C LEU A 778 9.37 -12.12 -16.72
N LEU A 779 9.28 -13.45 -16.61
CA LEU A 779 8.18 -14.22 -17.22
C LEU A 779 6.82 -13.86 -16.63
N ARG A 780 6.75 -13.55 -15.32
CA ARG A 780 5.53 -13.05 -14.69
C ARG A 780 5.14 -11.67 -15.20
N GLU A 781 6.09 -10.75 -15.30
CA GLU A 781 5.87 -9.39 -15.84
C GLU A 781 5.38 -9.43 -17.27
N LEU A 782 5.93 -10.33 -18.08
CA LEU A 782 5.48 -10.60 -19.44
C LEU A 782 4.15 -11.38 -19.52
N ARG A 783 3.62 -11.84 -18.38
CA ARG A 783 2.42 -12.69 -18.29
C ARG A 783 2.48 -13.90 -19.23
N LYS A 784 3.66 -14.52 -19.37
CA LYS A 784 3.87 -15.67 -20.24
C LYS A 784 3.55 -16.97 -19.51
N PRO A 785 2.64 -17.81 -20.04
CA PRO A 785 2.43 -19.16 -19.54
C PRO A 785 3.79 -19.88 -19.44
N SER A 786 4.18 -20.28 -18.23
CA SER A 786 5.54 -20.80 -18.04
C SER A 786 5.67 -21.66 -16.79
N ALA A 787 6.59 -22.63 -16.85
CA ALA A 787 6.91 -23.52 -15.74
C ALA A 787 8.38 -23.97 -15.77
N VAL A 788 8.91 -24.30 -14.59
CA VAL A 788 10.13 -25.10 -14.47
C VAL A 788 9.74 -26.57 -14.41
N LEU A 789 10.20 -27.35 -15.36
CA LEU A 789 9.95 -28.78 -15.51
C LEU A 789 11.29 -29.52 -15.67
N PRO A 790 11.96 -29.89 -14.57
CA PRO A 790 13.29 -30.51 -14.64
C PRO A 790 13.33 -31.82 -15.45
N ASP A 791 12.23 -32.57 -15.41
CA ASP A 791 12.12 -33.91 -16.01
C ASP A 791 11.50 -33.89 -17.42
N VAL A 792 11.42 -32.69 -18.08
CA VAL A 792 10.88 -32.61 -19.42
C VAL A 792 11.68 -33.47 -20.40
N ASP A 793 10.99 -34.34 -21.16
CA ASP A 793 11.63 -35.20 -22.13
C ASP A 793 12.12 -34.40 -23.34
N MET A 794 13.42 -34.20 -23.44
CA MET A 794 14.04 -33.42 -24.53
C MET A 794 13.81 -34.03 -25.92
N ARG A 795 13.38 -35.29 -26.01
CA ARG A 795 13.00 -35.93 -27.30
C ARG A 795 11.72 -35.35 -27.87
N TRP A 796 10.92 -34.64 -27.07
CA TRP A 796 9.70 -33.99 -27.55
C TRP A 796 9.97 -32.66 -28.27
N ARG A 797 11.21 -32.20 -28.32
CA ARG A 797 11.58 -30.99 -29.08
C ARG A 797 11.26 -31.17 -30.56
N GLY A 798 10.52 -30.23 -31.14
CA GLY A 798 9.99 -30.29 -32.49
C GLY A 798 8.62 -30.99 -32.60
N GLU A 799 8.07 -31.54 -31.53
CA GLU A 799 6.76 -32.18 -31.51
C GLU A 799 5.65 -31.21 -31.09
N ARG A 800 4.43 -31.48 -31.47
CA ARG A 800 3.27 -30.72 -31.00
C ARG A 800 2.92 -31.14 -29.58
N VAL A 801 2.82 -30.15 -28.71
CA VAL A 801 2.50 -30.37 -27.30
C VAL A 801 1.41 -29.37 -26.85
N ARG A 802 0.68 -29.76 -25.80
CA ARG A 802 -0.21 -28.87 -25.05
C ARG A 802 0.44 -28.59 -23.71
N TYR A 803 0.72 -27.32 -23.47
CA TYR A 803 1.07 -26.83 -22.15
C TYR A 803 -0.20 -26.34 -21.45
N HIS A 804 -0.41 -26.73 -20.21
CA HIS A 804 -1.50 -26.25 -19.38
C HIS A 804 -1.07 -26.25 -17.92
N ASP A 805 -0.90 -25.07 -17.32
CA ASP A 805 -0.58 -24.84 -15.92
C ASP A 805 0.51 -25.77 -15.36
N GLY A 806 1.65 -25.82 -16.05
CA GLY A 806 2.80 -26.64 -15.64
C GLY A 806 2.74 -28.11 -16.06
N VAL A 807 1.69 -28.53 -16.76
CA VAL A 807 1.60 -29.87 -17.36
C VAL A 807 1.88 -29.78 -18.84
N LEU A 808 2.82 -30.59 -19.33
CA LEU A 808 3.13 -30.71 -20.73
C LEU A 808 2.65 -32.05 -21.25
N LEU A 809 1.79 -32.06 -22.25
CA LEU A 809 1.23 -33.27 -22.87
C LEU A 809 1.56 -33.28 -24.34
N ARG A 810 2.02 -34.42 -24.83
CA ARG A 810 2.23 -34.65 -26.28
C ARG A 810 0.86 -34.76 -26.95
N ILE A 811 0.70 -34.07 -28.08
CA ILE A 811 -0.49 -34.16 -28.92
C ILE A 811 -0.13 -34.98 -30.16
N PRO A 812 -0.96 -35.99 -30.49
CA PRO A 812 -0.72 -36.83 -31.69
C PRO A 812 -0.66 -36.01 -32.98
#